data_5a7efcd2b7467075566c57e43b06ee46
#
_entry.id   5a7efcd2b7467075566c57e43b06ee46
#
_cell.length_a   1.000
_cell.length_b   1.000
_cell.length_c   1.000
_cell.angle_alpha   90.00
_cell.angle_beta   90.00
_cell.angle_gamma   90.00
#
_symmetry.space_group_name_H-M   'P 1'
#
loop_
_entity.id
_entity.type
_entity.pdbx_description
1 polymer ?
#
loop_
_entity_poly.entity_id
_entity_poly.type
_entity_poly.pdbx_seq_one_letter_code
_entity_poly.pdbx_strand_id
1 'polypeptide(L)'
;MTEDQLEQETLAWLQDLGYAVRSGFDIAPDGPNPQRANYREVLLLGRLREAIVRLNPAIPAAAREDAVQQVQNLGLPAQLAANRVFHKLLVGGVPVQYQQGGETRGDFVRLVDWGNPASNEFWAVNQFTLKGPHHTRRPDIVLFLNGLPLVLLELKNPADQEASIWKAYDQIQTYKEQIPDLFQFNEVLVIADGSEARLGSLSANAERFMQWRTIDGVQLDPLGQFNELETLVRGVLAPRYLLDYLRFFVLFEDDGQLIKKIAGYHQFHAVRAAIEHVVAASREGLATNQRGKGGVVWHTQGSGKSITMTCFAARVMQEPAMENPTIVVITDRNDLDGQLFGVFSLGADLLREQPVQASTRPALRQLLAHRPSGGIVFATIQKFMPGEDEDVFPVLSDRHNIVVIADEAHRTQYGFEAKLKTRKQNFKPNVPLALDGQAQAATKSIVTSDAGSSAVHAEFASPEYTTHYQAGYAEHLRDALPNATFVAFTGTPVSSQDRDTRAVFGDYIHVYDMQQAKEDGATVAIYYESRLAKLRLKDDDLALLDEEVDELAEDEEESTQAQLKSRWAALEKVVGATPRIASVAADLVAHFEERNKAQDGKAMVVAMSRDICVHLYDEIVRLRPDWHSADPEQGAIKVVMTGSASDKALLRAHIYSGQVKKRLEKRFKDPADPLRMVIVRDMWLTGFDAPCVHTMYVDKPMKGHNLMQAIARVNRVFKDKQGGLVVDYIGIGNELKAAMKEYTASQGRGKPTVDAHEALSLLLEKMDVLRTLLHGYDWSYFLTGGHKALAGAANHVLGIRAANKDSQQDGKRRFADAAVAMGQAFSLCCTLDEAKALREEVAFFQAVKVILTKRDVTAQKRTDEQRDAAIRQIISQAVVSERVVDIF
;
A
#
# COMPACT_ATOMS: atom_id res chain seq x y z
N MET A 1 26.83 25.42 7.23
CA MET A 1 26.64 24.68 8.50
C MET A 1 27.52 23.45 8.43
N THR A 2 28.34 23.18 9.44
CA THR A 2 29.14 21.94 9.54
C THR A 2 28.32 20.85 10.22
N GLU A 3 28.80 19.57 10.15
CA GLU A 3 28.17 18.45 10.87
C GLU A 3 28.09 18.73 12.38
N ASP A 4 29.14 19.25 12.98
CA ASP A 4 29.18 19.64 14.40
C ASP A 4 28.14 20.73 14.74
N GLN A 5 27.96 21.74 13.87
CA GLN A 5 26.93 22.75 14.06
C GLN A 5 25.52 22.18 13.98
N LEU A 6 25.26 21.25 13.02
CA LEU A 6 23.99 20.54 12.90
C LEU A 6 23.71 19.68 14.12
N GLU A 7 24.73 18.98 14.65
CA GLU A 7 24.65 18.20 15.87
C GLU A 7 24.27 19.11 17.08
N GLN A 8 24.96 20.24 17.25
CA GLN A 8 24.68 21.16 18.35
C GLN A 8 23.27 21.77 18.26
N GLU A 9 22.80 22.14 17.08
CA GLU A 9 21.42 22.64 16.91
C GLU A 9 20.40 21.56 17.22
N THR A 10 20.64 20.32 16.77
CA THR A 10 19.76 19.17 17.09
C THR A 10 19.69 18.93 18.60
N LEU A 11 20.81 19.01 19.29
CA LEU A 11 20.86 18.91 20.77
C LEU A 11 20.11 20.06 21.44
N ALA A 12 20.18 21.28 20.90
CA ALA A 12 19.42 22.42 21.43
C ALA A 12 17.90 22.21 21.29
N TRP A 13 17.42 21.75 20.14
CA TRP A 13 16.00 21.41 19.96
C TRP A 13 15.55 20.28 20.91
N LEU A 14 16.38 19.25 21.12
CA LEU A 14 16.08 18.18 22.08
C LEU A 14 16.05 18.72 23.52
N GLN A 15 16.94 19.64 23.86
CA GLN A 15 16.94 20.30 25.17
C GLN A 15 15.67 21.14 25.40
N ASP A 16 15.21 21.88 24.38
CA ASP A 16 13.94 22.61 24.41
C ASP A 16 12.73 21.70 24.69
N LEU A 17 12.80 20.45 24.18
CA LEU A 17 11.79 19.42 24.39
C LEU A 17 11.86 18.73 25.76
N GLY A 18 12.86 19.06 26.57
CA GLY A 18 13.03 18.53 27.92
C GLY A 18 14.01 17.34 28.04
N TYR A 19 14.81 17.07 27.02
CA TYR A 19 15.90 16.09 27.12
C TYR A 19 17.07 16.67 27.93
N ALA A 20 17.65 15.87 28.80
CA ALA A 20 18.93 16.21 29.42
C ALA A 20 20.06 15.88 28.43
N VAL A 21 20.70 16.91 27.90
CA VAL A 21 21.85 16.76 26.99
C VAL A 21 23.09 16.34 27.78
N ARG A 22 23.79 15.32 27.31
CA ARG A 22 25.02 14.77 27.90
C ARG A 22 26.05 14.49 26.81
N SER A 23 27.33 14.76 27.10
CA SER A 23 28.39 14.32 26.21
C SER A 23 28.74 12.85 26.43
N GLY A 24 28.89 12.06 25.37
CA GLY A 24 29.35 10.68 25.44
C GLY A 24 30.75 10.54 26.04
N PHE A 25 31.57 11.59 25.97
CA PHE A 25 32.88 11.62 26.62
C PHE A 25 32.75 11.83 28.15
N ASP A 26 31.80 12.64 28.59
CA ASP A 26 31.56 12.93 30.01
C ASP A 26 31.06 11.68 30.74
N ILE A 27 30.16 10.91 30.11
CA ILE A 27 29.56 9.70 30.68
C ILE A 27 30.31 8.41 30.33
N ALA A 28 31.49 8.50 29.66
CA ALA A 28 32.32 7.35 29.29
C ALA A 28 32.89 6.66 30.53
N PRO A 29 33.33 5.39 30.45
CA PRO A 29 33.94 4.66 31.60
C PRO A 29 35.12 5.35 32.26
N ASP A 30 35.90 6.09 31.46
CA ASP A 30 37.06 6.89 31.86
C ASP A 30 36.76 8.41 31.88
N GLY A 31 35.49 8.81 31.68
CA GLY A 31 35.02 10.18 31.75
C GLY A 31 34.85 10.68 33.19
N PRO A 32 34.58 12.00 33.36
CA PRO A 32 34.41 12.60 34.69
C PRO A 32 33.14 12.16 35.43
N ASN A 33 32.10 11.75 34.70
CA ASN A 33 30.80 11.31 35.25
C ASN A 33 30.36 9.96 34.71
N PRO A 34 31.08 8.88 34.89
CA PRO A 34 30.88 7.59 34.23
C PRO A 34 29.50 7.01 34.54
N GLN A 35 28.76 6.62 33.51
CA GLN A 35 27.42 5.98 33.60
C GLN A 35 27.45 4.50 33.21
N ARG A 36 28.60 3.96 32.80
CA ARG A 36 28.80 2.57 32.40
C ARG A 36 30.22 2.11 32.77
N ALA A 37 30.38 0.81 33.02
CA ALA A 37 31.66 0.25 33.51
C ALA A 37 32.69 0.05 32.37
N ASN A 38 32.23 -0.14 31.13
CA ASN A 38 33.09 -0.34 29.97
C ASN A 38 32.40 0.11 28.67
N TYR A 39 33.19 0.26 27.59
CA TYR A 39 32.71 0.70 26.28
C TYR A 39 31.83 -0.30 25.51
N ARG A 40 31.63 -1.53 25.99
CA ARG A 40 30.71 -2.52 25.41
C ARG A 40 29.31 -2.39 25.97
N GLU A 41 29.14 -1.77 27.12
CA GLU A 41 27.83 -1.54 27.69
C GLU A 41 27.06 -0.49 26.91
N VAL A 42 25.91 -0.90 26.36
CA VAL A 42 25.00 -0.05 25.61
C VAL A 42 23.91 0.53 26.50
N LEU A 43 23.55 -0.15 27.59
CA LEU A 43 22.57 0.28 28.58
C LEU A 43 23.21 1.16 29.66
N LEU A 44 22.53 2.24 30.06
CA LEU A 44 22.90 3.02 31.24
C LEU A 44 22.25 2.39 32.49
N LEU A 45 22.85 1.30 32.97
CA LEU A 45 22.25 0.43 34.00
C LEU A 45 21.89 1.14 35.28
N GLY A 46 22.69 2.13 35.73
CA GLY A 46 22.35 2.98 36.86
C GLY A 46 21.01 3.70 36.69
N ARG A 47 20.84 4.34 35.51
CA ARG A 47 19.60 5.05 35.16
C ARG A 47 18.41 4.09 35.06
N LEU A 48 18.62 2.92 34.42
CA LEU A 48 17.56 1.89 34.28
C LEU A 48 17.08 1.42 35.66
N ARG A 49 18.03 1.10 36.62
CA ARG A 49 17.69 0.69 37.99
C ARG A 49 16.91 1.80 38.74
N GLU A 50 17.36 3.03 38.66
CA GLU A 50 16.66 4.17 39.25
C GLU A 50 15.25 4.34 38.73
N ALA A 51 15.06 4.23 37.42
CA ALA A 51 13.75 4.29 36.76
C ALA A 51 12.84 3.12 37.21
N ILE A 52 13.35 1.90 37.21
CA ILE A 52 12.61 0.70 37.68
C ILE A 52 12.17 0.85 39.12
N VAL A 53 13.03 1.35 40.02
CA VAL A 53 12.68 1.64 41.43
C VAL A 53 11.55 2.66 41.51
N ARG A 54 11.69 3.76 40.78
CA ARG A 54 10.70 4.86 40.76
C ARG A 54 9.33 4.41 40.24
N LEU A 55 9.33 3.61 39.17
CA LEU A 55 8.11 3.18 38.48
C LEU A 55 7.42 1.96 39.13
N ASN A 56 8.15 1.19 39.98
CA ASN A 56 7.65 -0.06 40.56
C ASN A 56 7.95 -0.13 42.08
N PRO A 57 7.48 0.81 42.89
CA PRO A 57 7.82 0.87 44.34
C PRO A 57 7.28 -0.33 45.14
N ALA A 58 6.17 -0.96 44.66
CA ALA A 58 5.55 -2.09 45.36
C ALA A 58 6.25 -3.44 45.07
N ILE A 59 7.05 -3.55 44.01
CA ILE A 59 7.73 -4.80 43.64
C ILE A 59 9.03 -4.93 44.45
N PRO A 60 9.33 -6.10 45.05
CA PRO A 60 10.58 -6.32 45.83
C PRO A 60 11.85 -6.07 45.03
N ALA A 61 12.90 -5.62 45.70
CA ALA A 61 14.19 -5.28 45.09
C ALA A 61 14.80 -6.44 44.28
N ALA A 62 14.69 -7.68 44.78
CA ALA A 62 15.20 -8.87 44.07
C ALA A 62 14.47 -9.10 42.74
N ALA A 63 13.16 -8.93 42.71
CA ALA A 63 12.37 -9.08 41.48
C ALA A 63 12.63 -7.93 40.49
N ARG A 64 12.89 -6.72 40.99
CA ARG A 64 13.31 -5.58 40.13
C ARG A 64 14.69 -5.84 39.51
N GLU A 65 15.64 -6.43 40.26
CA GLU A 65 16.95 -6.76 39.71
C GLU A 65 16.87 -7.94 38.71
N ASP A 66 15.99 -8.92 38.93
CA ASP A 66 15.71 -9.98 37.95
C ASP A 66 15.22 -9.36 36.64
N ALA A 67 14.34 -8.37 36.70
CA ALA A 67 13.88 -7.64 35.49
C ALA A 67 15.04 -6.95 34.75
N VAL A 68 15.99 -6.33 35.47
CA VAL A 68 17.21 -5.76 34.87
C VAL A 68 18.01 -6.81 34.14
N GLN A 69 18.19 -7.98 34.75
CA GLN A 69 18.94 -9.10 34.16
C GLN A 69 18.26 -9.65 32.90
N GLN A 70 16.91 -9.74 32.87
CA GLN A 70 16.18 -10.17 31.72
C GLN A 70 16.32 -9.16 30.55
N VAL A 71 16.32 -7.86 30.83
CA VAL A 71 16.55 -6.81 29.81
C VAL A 71 17.98 -6.87 29.25
N GLN A 72 18.98 -7.13 30.14
CA GLN A 72 20.37 -7.24 29.68
C GLN A 72 20.63 -8.49 28.84
N ASN A 73 19.93 -9.60 29.11
CA ASN A 73 20.18 -10.91 28.51
C ASN A 73 18.95 -11.39 27.73
N LEU A 74 18.75 -10.86 26.54
CA LEU A 74 17.61 -11.21 25.69
C LEU A 74 17.68 -12.65 25.13
N GLY A 75 18.82 -13.32 25.22
CA GLY A 75 18.98 -14.76 24.95
C GLY A 75 18.92 -15.17 23.48
N LEU A 76 18.94 -14.24 22.54
CA LEU A 76 18.80 -14.50 21.10
C LEU A 76 19.99 -13.95 20.31
N PRO A 77 20.61 -14.79 19.43
CA PRO A 77 21.75 -14.36 18.63
C PRO A 77 21.35 -13.44 17.43
N ALA A 78 20.14 -13.59 16.92
CA ALA A 78 19.67 -12.79 15.80
C ALA A 78 19.21 -11.42 16.29
N GLN A 79 19.84 -10.35 15.80
CA GLN A 79 19.63 -8.97 16.22
C GLN A 79 18.15 -8.54 16.19
N LEU A 80 17.44 -8.80 15.10
CA LEU A 80 16.04 -8.42 14.96
C LEU A 80 15.10 -9.24 15.85
N ALA A 81 15.42 -10.52 16.09
CA ALA A 81 14.66 -11.35 17.00
C ALA A 81 14.84 -10.89 18.46
N ALA A 82 16.08 -10.53 18.86
CA ALA A 82 16.38 -9.93 20.15
C ALA A 82 15.62 -8.58 20.30
N ASN A 83 15.63 -7.75 19.27
CA ASN A 83 14.90 -6.48 19.25
C ASN A 83 13.39 -6.68 19.44
N ARG A 84 12.78 -7.70 18.80
CA ARG A 84 11.36 -8.05 19.02
C ARG A 84 11.08 -8.43 20.47
N VAL A 85 11.94 -9.24 21.08
CA VAL A 85 11.80 -9.60 22.50
C VAL A 85 11.94 -8.38 23.39
N PHE A 86 12.95 -7.55 23.14
CA PHE A 86 13.12 -6.28 23.86
C PHE A 86 11.88 -5.38 23.76
N HIS A 87 11.36 -5.17 22.54
CA HIS A 87 10.16 -4.36 22.35
C HIS A 87 8.95 -4.88 23.16
N LYS A 88 8.77 -6.21 23.24
CA LYS A 88 7.73 -6.81 24.08
C LYS A 88 7.92 -6.49 25.57
N LEU A 89 9.15 -6.58 26.06
CA LEU A 89 9.47 -6.22 27.44
C LEU A 89 9.29 -4.72 27.71
N LEU A 90 9.68 -3.88 26.73
CA LEU A 90 9.55 -2.42 26.81
C LEU A 90 8.07 -2.00 26.94
N VAL A 91 7.21 -2.52 26.05
CA VAL A 91 5.79 -2.11 25.96
C VAL A 91 4.92 -2.85 26.98
N GLY A 92 5.19 -4.13 27.21
CA GLY A 92 4.39 -4.99 28.09
C GLY A 92 4.83 -5.02 29.55
N GLY A 93 6.06 -4.60 29.83
CA GLY A 93 6.73 -4.82 31.11
C GLY A 93 7.45 -6.17 31.17
N VAL A 94 8.38 -6.31 32.10
CA VAL A 94 9.18 -7.51 32.30
C VAL A 94 8.48 -8.43 33.32
N PRO A 95 8.10 -9.67 32.92
CA PRO A 95 7.44 -10.59 33.84
C PRO A 95 8.39 -11.05 34.93
N VAL A 96 7.97 -10.98 36.19
CA VAL A 96 8.73 -11.41 37.34
C VAL A 96 7.86 -12.23 38.28
N GLN A 97 8.51 -13.11 39.09
CA GLN A 97 7.86 -13.85 40.14
C GLN A 97 8.60 -13.63 41.47
N TYR A 98 7.87 -13.47 42.56
CA TYR A 98 8.43 -13.25 43.86
C TYR A 98 7.52 -13.78 44.98
N GLN A 99 8.10 -14.01 46.14
CA GLN A 99 7.35 -14.44 47.34
C GLN A 99 6.86 -13.21 48.11
N GLN A 100 5.56 -13.19 48.46
CA GLN A 100 4.99 -12.18 49.30
C GLN A 100 3.93 -12.83 50.23
N GLY A 101 4.11 -12.73 51.55
CA GLY A 101 3.17 -13.30 52.50
C GLY A 101 3.09 -14.85 52.47
N GLY A 102 4.13 -15.56 51.98
CA GLY A 102 4.15 -17.03 51.81
C GLY A 102 3.53 -17.53 50.51
N GLU A 103 3.04 -16.65 49.63
CA GLU A 103 2.49 -16.96 48.34
C GLU A 103 3.41 -16.50 47.23
N THR A 104 3.47 -17.28 46.12
CA THR A 104 4.16 -16.84 44.88
C THR A 104 3.26 -15.91 44.12
N ARG A 105 3.72 -14.69 43.85
CA ARG A 105 3.07 -13.69 43.04
C ARG A 105 3.80 -13.50 41.73
N GLY A 106 3.05 -13.38 40.63
CA GLY A 106 3.51 -12.90 39.32
C GLY A 106 3.14 -11.43 39.14
N ASP A 107 4.07 -10.65 38.58
CA ASP A 107 3.85 -9.22 38.29
C ASP A 107 4.66 -8.80 37.05
N PHE A 108 4.46 -7.58 36.59
CA PHE A 108 5.19 -7.00 35.47
C PHE A 108 5.95 -5.75 35.92
N VAL A 109 7.26 -5.75 35.80
CA VAL A 109 8.12 -4.60 36.08
C VAL A 109 8.03 -3.64 34.89
N ARG A 110 7.48 -2.45 35.12
CA ARG A 110 7.39 -1.40 34.10
C ARG A 110 8.75 -0.75 33.90
N LEU A 111 9.18 -0.67 32.63
CA LEU A 111 10.41 0.03 32.23
C LEU A 111 10.13 1.50 31.87
N VAL A 112 8.88 1.83 31.48
CA VAL A 112 8.44 3.13 31.03
C VAL A 112 7.06 3.43 31.61
N ASP A 113 6.84 4.69 31.99
CA ASP A 113 5.50 5.22 32.25
C ASP A 113 4.95 5.82 30.95
N TRP A 114 4.02 5.11 30.31
CA TRP A 114 3.43 5.52 29.03
C TRP A 114 2.40 6.62 29.17
N GLY A 115 1.85 6.84 30.37
CA GLY A 115 0.78 7.82 30.62
C GLY A 115 1.30 9.18 31.08
N ASN A 116 2.47 9.21 31.71
CA ASN A 116 3.05 10.45 32.23
C ASN A 116 4.51 10.60 31.79
N PRO A 117 4.80 11.41 30.76
CA PRO A 117 6.16 11.66 30.31
C PRO A 117 7.10 12.14 31.41
N ALA A 118 6.59 12.95 32.38
CA ALA A 118 7.40 13.52 33.47
C ALA A 118 7.89 12.45 34.48
N SER A 119 7.28 11.27 34.50
CA SER A 119 7.75 10.15 35.34
C SER A 119 8.95 9.42 34.73
N ASN A 120 9.33 9.75 33.49
CA ASN A 120 10.47 9.15 32.80
C ASN A 120 11.66 10.12 32.75
N GLU A 121 12.82 9.57 32.43
CA GLU A 121 14.04 10.31 32.21
C GLU A 121 14.44 10.23 30.72
N PHE A 122 14.59 11.39 30.08
CA PHE A 122 14.99 11.50 28.68
C PHE A 122 16.38 12.09 28.58
N TRP A 123 17.33 11.35 27.98
CA TRP A 123 18.68 11.87 27.71
C TRP A 123 18.97 11.88 26.22
N ALA A 124 19.61 12.96 25.75
CA ALA A 124 20.22 13.04 24.43
C ALA A 124 21.74 13.00 24.64
N VAL A 125 22.37 11.92 24.18
CA VAL A 125 23.81 11.70 24.33
C VAL A 125 24.47 11.80 22.97
N ASN A 126 25.32 12.80 22.79
CA ASN A 126 26.12 12.92 21.57
C ASN A 126 27.44 12.16 21.69
N GLN A 127 27.97 11.73 20.54
CA GLN A 127 29.29 11.09 20.42
C GLN A 127 29.45 9.88 21.36
N PHE A 128 28.42 9.04 21.46
CA PHE A 128 28.36 7.88 22.34
C PHE A 128 29.28 6.76 21.84
N THR A 129 30.48 6.67 22.38
CA THR A 129 31.51 5.71 21.93
C THR A 129 31.18 4.29 22.37
N LEU A 130 31.10 3.34 21.42
CA LEU A 130 30.86 1.92 21.64
C LEU A 130 31.96 1.06 21.04
N LYS A 131 32.34 0.01 21.79
CA LYS A 131 33.34 -0.98 21.37
C LYS A 131 32.63 -2.31 21.06
N GLY A 132 32.51 -2.61 19.76
CA GLY A 132 32.06 -3.93 19.31
C GLY A 132 33.14 -4.99 19.34
N PRO A 133 32.91 -6.17 18.73
CA PRO A 133 33.88 -7.29 18.74
C PRO A 133 35.24 -6.91 18.16
N HIS A 134 35.26 -6.13 17.08
CA HIS A 134 36.48 -5.79 16.30
C HIS A 134 36.66 -4.29 16.04
N HIS A 135 35.61 -3.50 16.24
CA HIS A 135 35.59 -2.08 15.87
C HIS A 135 35.08 -1.21 17.02
N THR A 136 35.58 0.01 17.07
CA THR A 136 35.02 1.06 17.93
C THR A 136 34.27 2.05 17.02
N ARG A 137 33.02 2.38 17.39
CA ARG A 137 32.16 3.31 16.67
C ARG A 137 31.59 4.35 17.62
N ARG A 138 31.16 5.45 17.04
CA ARG A 138 30.68 6.60 17.80
C ARG A 138 29.55 7.27 17.00
N PRO A 139 28.31 6.81 17.24
CA PRO A 139 27.12 7.47 16.69
C PRO A 139 27.02 8.93 17.12
N ASP A 140 26.48 9.78 16.24
CA ASP A 140 26.38 11.22 16.49
C ASP A 140 25.49 11.53 17.67
N ILE A 141 24.22 11.06 17.69
CA ILE A 141 23.30 11.23 18.83
C ILE A 141 22.57 9.93 19.11
N VAL A 142 22.50 9.55 20.38
CA VAL A 142 21.67 8.45 20.89
C VAL A 142 20.71 8.99 21.94
N LEU A 143 19.40 8.74 21.75
CA LEU A 143 18.39 9.10 22.74
C LEU A 143 18.11 7.93 23.67
N PHE A 144 18.24 8.22 24.94
CA PHE A 144 17.95 7.27 26.00
C PHE A 144 16.62 7.62 26.69
N LEU A 145 15.83 6.61 26.94
CA LEU A 145 14.64 6.66 27.79
C LEU A 145 14.85 5.75 28.98
N ASN A 146 14.91 6.31 30.21
CA ASN A 146 15.19 5.54 31.44
C ASN A 146 16.47 4.67 31.34
N GLY A 147 17.50 5.14 30.64
CA GLY A 147 18.75 4.42 30.44
C GLY A 147 18.75 3.40 29.28
N LEU A 148 17.66 3.29 28.50
CA LEU A 148 17.50 2.44 27.32
C LEU A 148 17.79 3.23 26.04
N PRO A 149 18.74 2.81 25.16
CA PRO A 149 19.10 3.53 23.92
C PRO A 149 18.10 3.25 22.79
N LEU A 150 17.02 4.01 22.73
CA LEU A 150 15.88 3.70 21.83
C LEU A 150 15.98 4.31 20.46
N VAL A 151 16.61 5.50 20.32
CA VAL A 151 16.69 6.21 19.04
C VAL A 151 18.14 6.52 18.73
N LEU A 152 18.54 6.30 17.47
CA LEU A 152 19.86 6.66 16.96
C LEU A 152 19.67 7.67 15.83
N LEU A 153 20.36 8.81 15.90
CA LEU A 153 20.44 9.81 14.84
C LEU A 153 21.86 9.80 14.28
N GLU A 154 21.97 9.71 12.98
CA GLU A 154 23.22 9.85 12.22
C GLU A 154 23.09 11.06 11.30
N LEU A 155 24.02 11.99 11.45
CA LEU A 155 24.01 13.28 10.77
C LEU A 155 25.13 13.34 9.74
N LYS A 156 24.96 14.13 8.69
CA LYS A 156 26.00 14.40 7.70
C LYS A 156 26.13 15.90 7.46
N ASN A 157 27.29 16.27 7.01
CA ASN A 157 27.64 17.68 6.78
C ASN A 157 26.80 18.28 5.64
N PRO A 158 25.92 19.25 5.91
CA PRO A 158 25.13 19.90 4.86
C PRO A 158 25.96 20.69 3.84
N ALA A 159 27.19 21.05 4.16
CA ALA A 159 28.09 21.78 3.26
C ALA A 159 28.94 20.86 2.35
N ASP A 160 28.94 19.55 2.59
CA ASP A 160 29.66 18.59 1.76
C ASP A 160 28.74 18.04 0.66
N GLN A 161 29.02 18.42 -0.57
CA GLN A 161 28.27 17.98 -1.75
C GLN A 161 28.27 16.46 -1.97
N GLU A 162 29.24 15.74 -1.42
CA GLU A 162 29.30 14.29 -1.47
C GLU A 162 28.59 13.62 -0.28
N ALA A 163 28.29 14.34 0.79
CA ALA A 163 27.61 13.84 1.97
C ALA A 163 26.09 13.95 1.81
N SER A 164 25.44 12.90 1.34
CA SER A 164 23.99 12.80 1.30
C SER A 164 23.45 12.01 2.50
N ILE A 165 22.16 12.14 2.78
CA ILE A 165 21.49 11.34 3.82
C ILE A 165 21.71 9.82 3.63
N TRP A 166 21.99 9.38 2.40
CA TRP A 166 22.25 7.97 2.08
C TRP A 166 23.62 7.50 2.58
N LYS A 167 24.60 8.39 2.73
CA LYS A 167 25.84 8.06 3.46
C LYS A 167 25.59 7.83 4.95
N ALA A 168 24.66 8.58 5.55
CA ALA A 168 24.23 8.32 6.92
C ALA A 168 23.53 6.94 7.03
N TYR A 169 22.69 6.59 6.05
CA TYR A 169 22.08 5.27 5.96
C TYR A 169 23.15 4.16 5.87
N ASP A 170 24.12 4.25 4.97
CA ASP A 170 25.20 3.27 4.80
C ASP A 170 26.06 3.14 6.06
N GLN A 171 26.27 4.25 6.75
CA GLN A 171 27.00 4.25 8.03
C GLN A 171 26.22 3.50 9.11
N ILE A 172 24.88 3.66 9.17
CA ILE A 172 24.04 2.87 10.08
C ILE A 172 24.10 1.37 9.72
N GLN A 173 24.10 0.99 8.41
CA GLN A 173 24.28 -0.42 8.04
C GLN A 173 25.62 -0.96 8.56
N THR A 174 26.69 -0.18 8.43
CA THR A 174 28.01 -0.52 9.00
C THR A 174 27.95 -0.68 10.53
N TYR A 175 27.24 0.18 11.24
CA TYR A 175 27.08 0.09 12.69
C TYR A 175 26.32 -1.20 13.11
N LYS A 176 25.30 -1.60 12.37
CA LYS A 176 24.56 -2.86 12.62
C LYS A 176 25.48 -4.07 12.62
N GLU A 177 26.52 -4.08 11.79
CA GLU A 177 27.50 -5.16 11.72
C GLU A 177 28.59 -5.04 12.80
N GLN A 178 29.01 -3.84 13.12
CA GLN A 178 30.21 -3.59 13.90
C GLN A 178 29.95 -3.34 15.39
N ILE A 179 28.78 -2.80 15.75
CA ILE A 179 28.34 -2.58 17.13
C ILE A 179 26.90 -3.14 17.32
N PRO A 180 26.66 -4.44 17.01
CA PRO A 180 25.33 -5.03 16.95
C PRO A 180 24.53 -4.94 18.25
N ASP A 181 25.18 -4.87 19.40
CA ASP A 181 24.54 -4.85 20.72
C ASP A 181 23.64 -3.63 20.91
N LEU A 182 23.96 -2.47 20.31
CA LEU A 182 23.12 -1.28 20.34
C LEU A 182 21.76 -1.52 19.69
N PHE A 183 21.75 -2.26 18.60
CA PHE A 183 20.56 -2.45 17.76
C PHE A 183 19.57 -3.48 18.32
N GLN A 184 19.96 -4.25 19.34
CA GLN A 184 19.00 -5.07 20.08
C GLN A 184 17.98 -4.22 20.84
N PHE A 185 18.33 -2.97 21.19
CA PHE A 185 17.50 -2.03 21.94
C PHE A 185 16.95 -0.88 21.11
N ASN A 186 17.38 -0.77 19.85
CA ASN A 186 16.99 0.35 18.98
C ASN A 186 15.55 0.23 18.50
N GLU A 187 14.77 1.28 18.66
CA GLU A 187 13.39 1.35 18.16
C GLU A 187 13.26 2.16 16.89
N VAL A 188 14.00 3.25 16.77
CA VAL A 188 13.90 4.19 15.64
C VAL A 188 15.29 4.61 15.20
N LEU A 189 15.50 4.68 13.89
CA LEU A 189 16.70 5.20 13.24
C LEU A 189 16.35 6.51 12.54
N VAL A 190 17.19 7.53 12.67
CA VAL A 190 17.05 8.82 11.98
C VAL A 190 18.32 9.09 11.20
N ILE A 191 18.18 9.51 9.96
CA ILE A 191 19.25 9.98 9.07
C ILE A 191 18.95 11.40 8.62
N ALA A 192 19.95 12.27 8.64
CA ALA A 192 19.79 13.65 8.18
C ALA A 192 21.10 14.22 7.64
N ASP A 193 20.98 15.19 6.71
CA ASP A 193 22.12 15.97 6.18
C ASP A 193 21.91 17.49 6.29
N GLY A 194 20.92 17.91 7.09
CA GLY A 194 20.57 19.32 7.27
C GLY A 194 19.60 19.86 6.23
N SER A 195 19.51 19.26 5.04
CA SER A 195 18.50 19.57 4.02
C SER A 195 17.36 18.58 4.03
N GLU A 196 17.64 17.30 4.25
CA GLU A 196 16.70 16.23 4.34
C GLU A 196 16.83 15.49 5.68
N ALA A 197 15.71 14.99 6.20
CA ALA A 197 15.68 14.13 7.37
C ALA A 197 14.64 13.01 7.19
N ARG A 198 15.03 11.78 7.54
CA ARG A 198 14.16 10.62 7.42
C ARG A 198 14.28 9.70 8.63
N LEU A 199 13.16 9.04 8.96
CA LEU A 199 13.16 8.02 9.99
C LEU A 199 12.87 6.64 9.40
N GLY A 200 13.47 5.60 10.00
CA GLY A 200 13.31 4.22 9.58
C GLY A 200 13.42 3.23 10.73
N SER A 201 13.04 1.98 10.47
CA SER A 201 13.19 0.87 11.42
C SER A 201 14.51 0.12 11.22
N LEU A 202 14.83 -0.75 12.18
CA LEU A 202 16.00 -1.61 12.12
C LEU A 202 16.09 -2.46 10.84
N SER A 203 14.97 -2.95 10.32
CA SER A 203 14.91 -3.79 9.11
C SER A 203 14.59 -3.01 7.82
N ALA A 204 14.43 -1.67 7.89
CA ALA A 204 14.09 -0.86 6.73
C ALA A 204 15.26 -0.77 5.75
N ASN A 205 14.97 -0.98 4.46
CA ASN A 205 15.86 -0.58 3.37
C ASN A 205 15.74 0.94 3.13
N ALA A 206 16.59 1.49 2.27
CA ALA A 206 16.60 2.94 2.00
C ALA A 206 15.22 3.50 1.58
N GLU A 207 14.48 2.77 0.75
CA GLU A 207 13.15 3.16 0.26
C GLU A 207 12.08 3.27 1.38
N ARG A 208 12.36 2.70 2.54
CA ARG A 208 11.45 2.67 3.71
C ARG A 208 11.84 3.65 4.80
N PHE A 209 12.86 4.48 4.56
CA PHE A 209 13.12 5.65 5.37
C PHE A 209 12.22 6.78 4.92
N MET A 210 11.37 7.27 5.82
CA MET A 210 10.26 8.17 5.55
C MET A 210 10.53 9.58 6.06
N GLN A 211 10.07 10.60 5.37
CA GLN A 211 10.04 11.98 5.82
C GLN A 211 9.01 12.17 6.95
N TRP A 212 9.23 13.19 7.77
CA TRP A 212 8.28 13.65 8.78
C TRP A 212 7.94 15.11 8.53
N ARG A 213 6.75 15.40 8.01
CA ARG A 213 6.40 16.72 7.42
C ARG A 213 5.50 17.59 8.29
N THR A 214 5.28 17.24 9.54
CA THR A 214 4.40 18.03 10.42
C THR A 214 4.72 17.79 11.89
N ILE A 215 4.60 18.83 12.68
CA ILE A 215 4.76 18.75 14.15
C ILE A 215 3.45 18.32 14.80
N ASP A 216 2.33 18.89 14.37
CA ASP A 216 1.02 18.77 15.03
C ASP A 216 0.00 17.95 14.24
N GLY A 217 0.28 17.63 12.98
CA GLY A 217 -0.62 16.94 12.06
C GLY A 217 -1.59 17.85 11.31
N VAL A 218 -1.51 19.17 11.52
CA VAL A 218 -2.43 20.14 10.89
C VAL A 218 -1.75 20.86 9.73
N GLN A 219 -0.55 21.38 9.94
CA GLN A 219 0.21 22.07 8.92
C GLN A 219 1.34 21.19 8.43
N LEU A 220 1.45 21.07 7.11
CA LEU A 220 2.54 20.36 6.45
C LEU A 220 3.63 21.37 6.09
N ASP A 221 4.86 21.03 6.45
CA ASP A 221 6.00 21.82 6.03
C ASP A 221 6.26 21.62 4.53
N PRO A 222 6.60 22.68 3.79
CA PRO A 222 6.98 22.56 2.39
C PRO A 222 8.25 21.72 2.24
N LEU A 223 8.31 20.93 1.16
CA LEU A 223 9.51 20.15 0.82
C LEU A 223 10.68 21.04 0.42
N GLY A 224 11.90 20.58 0.72
CA GLY A 224 13.13 21.25 0.29
C GLY A 224 13.51 22.49 1.08
N GLN A 225 12.92 22.70 2.26
CA GLN A 225 13.34 23.72 3.22
C GLN A 225 14.26 23.10 4.28
N PHE A 226 15.14 23.92 4.86
CA PHE A 226 16.12 23.49 5.88
C PHE A 226 15.52 23.27 7.28
N ASN A 227 14.31 22.80 7.36
CA ASN A 227 13.58 22.55 8.61
C ASN A 227 13.16 21.08 8.81
N GLU A 228 13.44 20.19 7.86
CA GLU A 228 12.96 18.80 7.93
C GLU A 228 13.44 18.08 9.21
N LEU A 229 14.69 18.26 9.62
CA LEU A 229 15.21 17.66 10.84
C LEU A 229 14.55 18.24 12.09
N GLU A 230 14.36 19.56 12.18
CA GLU A 230 13.66 20.18 13.31
C GLU A 230 12.21 19.70 13.38
N THR A 231 11.51 19.63 12.26
CA THR A 231 10.13 19.11 12.18
C THR A 231 10.06 17.66 12.63
N LEU A 232 11.01 16.82 12.23
CA LEU A 232 11.09 15.44 12.70
C LEU A 232 11.33 15.37 14.21
N VAL A 233 12.31 16.12 14.72
CA VAL A 233 12.65 16.16 16.14
C VAL A 233 11.46 16.63 16.97
N ARG A 234 10.84 17.74 16.62
CA ARG A 234 9.68 18.30 17.36
C ARG A 234 8.39 17.51 17.12
N GLY A 235 8.26 16.85 15.98
CA GLY A 235 7.05 16.14 15.56
C GLY A 235 6.95 14.71 16.07
N VAL A 236 8.05 13.96 16.24
CA VAL A 236 8.00 12.57 16.72
C VAL A 236 8.89 12.30 17.92
N LEU A 237 10.01 13.03 18.07
CA LEU A 237 10.92 12.81 19.19
C LEU A 237 10.55 13.63 20.45
N ALA A 238 9.55 14.50 20.38
CA ALA A 238 9.00 15.14 21.59
C ALA A 238 8.50 14.07 22.57
N PRO A 239 8.82 14.12 23.87
CA PRO A 239 8.59 13.05 24.84
C PRO A 239 7.20 12.42 24.79
N ARG A 240 6.15 13.26 24.72
CA ARG A 240 4.75 12.79 24.63
C ARG A 240 4.46 12.01 23.34
N TYR A 241 5.04 12.46 22.22
CA TYR A 241 4.84 11.83 20.91
C TYR A 241 5.69 10.57 20.78
N LEU A 242 6.93 10.62 21.28
CA LEU A 242 7.82 9.45 21.26
C LEU A 242 7.23 8.28 22.06
N LEU A 243 6.69 8.54 23.24
CA LEU A 243 6.03 7.49 24.03
C LEU A 243 4.85 6.87 23.30
N ASP A 244 3.98 7.68 22.72
CA ASP A 244 2.82 7.22 21.95
C ASP A 244 3.28 6.42 20.71
N TYR A 245 4.33 6.92 20.02
CA TYR A 245 4.91 6.30 18.84
C TYR A 245 5.51 4.91 19.13
N LEU A 246 6.34 4.82 20.15
CA LEU A 246 6.96 3.55 20.55
C LEU A 246 5.92 2.51 20.98
N ARG A 247 4.87 2.94 21.64
CA ARG A 247 3.84 2.05 22.18
C ARG A 247 2.88 1.51 21.15
N PHE A 248 2.50 2.30 20.12
CA PHE A 248 1.39 1.98 19.24
C PHE A 248 1.72 1.96 17.74
N PHE A 249 2.94 2.38 17.34
CA PHE A 249 3.28 2.56 15.93
C PHE A 249 4.52 1.77 15.48
N VAL A 250 4.93 0.79 16.28
CA VAL A 250 5.98 -0.17 15.98
C VAL A 250 5.37 -1.56 15.87
N LEU A 251 5.58 -2.23 14.73
CA LEU A 251 5.03 -3.55 14.43
C LEU A 251 6.14 -4.52 14.05
N PHE A 252 5.99 -5.78 14.47
CA PHE A 252 6.82 -6.89 14.00
C PHE A 252 5.93 -7.87 13.23
N GLU A 253 6.23 -8.08 11.96
CA GLU A 253 5.56 -9.05 11.09
C GLU A 253 6.50 -10.23 10.83
N ASP A 254 5.95 -11.45 10.91
CA ASP A 254 6.70 -12.69 10.69
C ASP A 254 5.90 -13.60 9.76
N ASP A 255 6.18 -13.49 8.46
CA ASP A 255 5.62 -14.34 7.40
C ASP A 255 6.74 -15.19 6.77
N GLY A 256 7.49 -15.89 7.62
CA GLY A 256 8.70 -16.64 7.26
C GLY A 256 9.98 -15.78 7.19
N GLN A 257 9.83 -14.46 7.17
CA GLN A 257 10.91 -13.49 7.40
C GLN A 257 10.43 -12.43 8.39
N LEU A 258 11.16 -12.29 9.50
CA LEU A 258 10.85 -11.27 10.49
C LEU A 258 11.19 -9.88 9.96
N ILE A 259 10.24 -8.94 10.02
CA ILE A 259 10.39 -7.55 9.58
C ILE A 259 9.85 -6.64 10.68
N LYS A 260 10.59 -5.58 11.03
CA LYS A 260 10.13 -4.49 11.88
C LYS A 260 9.62 -3.35 11.01
N LYS A 261 8.38 -2.93 11.20
CA LYS A 261 7.74 -1.79 10.53
C LYS A 261 7.43 -0.70 11.53
N ILE A 262 7.51 0.54 11.07
CA ILE A 262 7.12 1.72 11.84
C ILE A 262 6.18 2.58 10.99
N ALA A 263 5.29 3.33 11.63
CA ALA A 263 4.32 4.18 10.93
C ALA A 263 4.92 5.49 10.44
N GLY A 264 4.45 5.99 9.30
CA GLY A 264 4.74 7.35 8.84
C GLY A 264 3.91 8.41 9.58
N TYR A 265 4.29 9.70 9.43
CA TYR A 265 3.62 10.82 10.09
C TYR A 265 2.12 10.87 9.80
N HIS A 266 1.70 10.62 8.57
CA HIS A 266 0.30 10.61 8.16
C HIS A 266 -0.52 9.52 8.88
N GLN A 267 0.09 8.36 9.13
CA GLN A 267 -0.54 7.27 9.89
C GLN A 267 -0.62 7.62 11.38
N PHE A 268 0.45 8.18 11.94
CA PHE A 268 0.54 8.61 13.33
C PHE A 268 -0.53 9.64 13.67
N HIS A 269 -0.61 10.74 12.90
CA HIS A 269 -1.57 11.80 13.17
C HIS A 269 -3.01 11.37 12.85
N ALA A 270 -3.23 10.55 11.80
CA ALA A 270 -4.55 10.02 11.50
C ALA A 270 -5.10 9.16 12.64
N VAL A 271 -4.29 8.26 13.20
CA VAL A 271 -4.71 7.42 14.35
C VAL A 271 -5.02 8.28 15.57
N ARG A 272 -4.19 9.26 15.89
CA ARG A 272 -4.41 10.17 17.03
C ARG A 272 -5.72 10.94 16.90
N ALA A 273 -5.97 11.55 15.74
CA ALA A 273 -7.23 12.23 15.47
C ALA A 273 -8.42 11.28 15.51
N ALA A 274 -8.29 10.07 14.93
CA ALA A 274 -9.37 9.09 14.91
C ALA A 274 -9.77 8.60 16.32
N ILE A 275 -8.81 8.45 17.24
CA ILE A 275 -9.11 8.12 18.65
C ILE A 275 -9.95 9.20 19.31
N GLU A 276 -9.57 10.47 19.15
CA GLU A 276 -10.32 11.59 19.73
C GLU A 276 -11.76 11.62 19.22
N HIS A 277 -11.95 11.46 17.90
CA HIS A 277 -13.28 11.39 17.26
C HIS A 277 -14.11 10.20 17.75
N VAL A 278 -13.51 9.01 17.84
CA VAL A 278 -14.22 7.79 18.27
C VAL A 278 -14.64 7.88 19.74
N VAL A 279 -13.76 8.36 20.62
CA VAL A 279 -14.08 8.58 22.04
C VAL A 279 -15.21 9.59 22.20
N ALA A 280 -15.16 10.71 21.46
CA ALA A 280 -16.22 11.71 21.45
C ALA A 280 -17.55 11.10 20.95
N ALA A 281 -17.54 10.43 19.78
CA ALA A 281 -18.73 9.81 19.18
C ALA A 281 -19.34 8.72 20.06
N SER A 282 -18.53 7.94 20.77
CA SER A 282 -19.00 6.90 21.71
C SER A 282 -19.69 7.52 22.94
N ARG A 283 -19.21 8.66 23.44
CA ARG A 283 -19.76 9.38 24.59
C ARG A 283 -20.98 10.24 24.23
N GLU A 284 -20.91 11.01 23.16
CA GLU A 284 -22.00 11.88 22.70
C GLU A 284 -23.18 11.08 22.16
N GLY A 285 -22.96 9.90 21.63
CA GLY A 285 -23.99 9.00 21.16
C GLY A 285 -25.00 8.61 22.25
N LEU A 286 -24.65 8.73 23.52
CA LEU A 286 -25.57 8.57 24.65
C LEU A 286 -26.49 9.80 24.86
N ALA A 287 -26.08 11.00 24.42
CA ALA A 287 -26.74 12.26 24.70
C ALA A 287 -27.54 12.83 23.50
N THR A 288 -27.14 12.52 22.27
CA THR A 288 -27.74 13.05 21.03
C THR A 288 -28.04 11.92 20.05
N ASN A 289 -29.15 12.00 19.31
CA ASN A 289 -29.51 10.98 18.31
C ASN A 289 -28.58 10.88 17.09
N GLN A 290 -27.36 11.42 17.15
CA GLN A 290 -26.32 11.34 16.12
C GLN A 290 -25.32 10.20 16.35
N ARG A 291 -25.80 9.06 16.83
CA ARG A 291 -25.00 7.89 17.19
C ARG A 291 -24.23 7.31 16.00
N GLY A 292 -23.03 6.82 16.27
CA GLY A 292 -22.28 5.94 15.41
C GLY A 292 -21.45 6.59 14.31
N LYS A 293 -21.26 7.92 14.27
CA LYS A 293 -20.45 8.60 13.27
C LYS A 293 -19.07 8.93 13.83
N GLY A 294 -18.14 7.97 13.69
CA GLY A 294 -16.75 8.12 14.14
C GLY A 294 -15.83 8.85 13.15
N GLY A 295 -16.28 9.07 11.89
CA GLY A 295 -15.58 9.82 10.86
C GLY A 295 -14.91 8.98 9.78
N VAL A 296 -14.21 9.65 8.86
CA VAL A 296 -13.56 9.05 7.69
C VAL A 296 -12.06 9.36 7.68
N VAL A 297 -11.23 8.32 7.63
CA VAL A 297 -9.80 8.41 7.32
C VAL A 297 -9.63 8.17 5.82
N TRP A 298 -9.34 9.24 5.09
CA TRP A 298 -9.07 9.18 3.66
C TRP A 298 -7.56 9.11 3.42
N HIS A 299 -7.06 7.92 3.20
CA HIS A 299 -5.67 7.68 2.81
C HIS A 299 -5.62 6.99 1.46
N THR A 300 -4.89 7.57 0.51
CA THR A 300 -4.76 7.01 -0.84
C THR A 300 -4.29 5.56 -0.82
N GLN A 301 -4.57 4.83 -1.89
CA GLN A 301 -4.11 3.44 -1.98
C GLN A 301 -2.57 3.41 -2.07
N GLY A 302 -1.97 2.50 -1.28
CA GLY A 302 -0.51 2.42 -1.19
C GLY A 302 0.12 3.13 -0.01
N SER A 303 -0.63 3.97 0.70
CA SER A 303 -0.16 4.70 1.89
C SER A 303 -0.04 3.85 3.17
N GLY A 304 -0.31 2.54 3.10
CA GLY A 304 -0.23 1.65 4.27
C GLY A 304 -1.48 1.64 5.15
N LYS A 305 -2.70 1.82 4.60
CA LYS A 305 -3.97 1.80 5.36
C LYS A 305 -4.11 0.62 6.32
N SER A 306 -3.69 -0.60 5.93
CA SER A 306 -3.77 -1.77 6.80
C SER A 306 -2.95 -1.60 8.08
N ILE A 307 -1.77 -0.98 8.00
CA ILE A 307 -0.94 -0.63 9.17
C ILE A 307 -1.67 0.44 10.00
N THR A 308 -2.23 1.47 9.37
CA THR A 308 -3.01 2.51 10.06
C THR A 308 -4.17 1.92 10.85
N MET A 309 -4.94 1.00 10.24
CA MET A 309 -6.07 0.31 10.90
C MET A 309 -5.59 -0.58 12.06
N THR A 310 -4.45 -1.27 11.93
CA THR A 310 -3.89 -2.10 13.02
C THR A 310 -3.43 -1.24 14.19
N CYS A 311 -2.71 -0.13 13.92
CA CYS A 311 -2.31 0.83 14.96
C CYS A 311 -3.52 1.49 15.63
N PHE A 312 -4.55 1.85 14.85
CA PHE A 312 -5.80 2.39 15.36
C PHE A 312 -6.52 1.39 16.27
N ALA A 313 -6.67 0.15 15.85
CA ALA A 313 -7.29 -0.90 16.66
C ALA A 313 -6.54 -1.10 17.98
N ALA A 314 -5.20 -1.19 17.94
CA ALA A 314 -4.36 -1.32 19.12
C ALA A 314 -4.53 -0.14 20.09
N ARG A 315 -4.62 1.07 19.55
CA ARG A 315 -4.81 2.28 20.37
C ARG A 315 -6.20 2.37 20.98
N VAL A 316 -7.26 2.02 20.19
CA VAL A 316 -8.66 1.96 20.69
C VAL A 316 -8.80 0.93 21.81
N MET A 317 -8.24 -0.27 21.63
CA MET A 317 -8.33 -1.35 22.65
C MET A 317 -7.65 -0.99 23.98
N GLN A 318 -6.65 -0.10 23.95
CA GLN A 318 -5.93 0.36 25.15
C GLN A 318 -6.41 1.73 25.62
N GLU A 319 -7.44 2.32 25.02
CA GLU A 319 -8.00 3.60 25.43
C GLU A 319 -8.90 3.42 26.66
N PRO A 320 -8.53 3.97 27.83
CA PRO A 320 -9.30 3.79 29.07
C PRO A 320 -10.74 4.26 28.94
N ALA A 321 -10.99 5.30 28.15
CA ALA A 321 -12.32 5.86 27.92
C ALA A 321 -13.28 4.91 27.17
N MET A 322 -12.75 3.88 26.51
CA MET A 322 -13.50 2.88 25.75
C MET A 322 -13.79 1.62 26.56
N GLU A 323 -13.30 1.47 27.78
CA GLU A 323 -13.64 0.39 28.71
C GLU A 323 -13.54 -1.03 28.12
N ASN A 324 -12.36 -1.38 27.55
CA ASN A 324 -12.10 -2.65 26.87
C ASN A 324 -13.07 -2.92 25.69
N PRO A 325 -13.00 -2.13 24.62
CA PRO A 325 -13.92 -2.18 23.49
C PRO A 325 -13.80 -3.46 22.66
N THR A 326 -14.88 -3.82 21.95
CA THR A 326 -14.84 -4.82 20.89
C THR A 326 -14.63 -4.09 19.55
N ILE A 327 -13.63 -4.55 18.77
CA ILE A 327 -13.39 -4.07 17.40
C ILE A 327 -14.08 -5.04 16.42
N VAL A 328 -14.88 -4.50 15.51
CA VAL A 328 -15.49 -5.26 14.41
C VAL A 328 -14.92 -4.71 13.10
N VAL A 329 -14.16 -5.52 12.38
CA VAL A 329 -13.57 -5.14 11.09
C VAL A 329 -14.43 -5.67 9.97
N ILE A 330 -14.99 -4.77 9.17
CA ILE A 330 -15.87 -5.09 8.05
C ILE A 330 -15.10 -4.96 6.73
N THR A 331 -15.10 -6.04 5.95
CA THR A 331 -14.49 -6.11 4.63
C THR A 331 -15.54 -6.39 3.55
N ASP A 332 -15.24 -6.01 2.28
CA ASP A 332 -16.18 -6.19 1.16
C ASP A 332 -16.27 -7.64 0.66
N ARG A 333 -15.14 -8.33 0.55
CA ARG A 333 -15.06 -9.66 -0.08
C ARG A 333 -14.20 -10.62 0.73
N ASN A 334 -14.50 -11.92 0.62
CA ASN A 334 -13.73 -12.97 1.29
C ASN A 334 -12.23 -12.97 0.96
N ASP A 335 -11.83 -12.54 -0.24
CA ASP A 335 -10.41 -12.48 -0.64
C ASP A 335 -9.67 -11.32 0.05
N LEU A 336 -10.32 -10.17 0.22
CA LEU A 336 -9.79 -9.02 0.96
C LEU A 336 -9.79 -9.26 2.47
N ASP A 337 -10.81 -9.97 2.97
CA ASP A 337 -10.91 -10.40 4.36
C ASP A 337 -9.67 -11.19 4.79
N GLY A 338 -9.17 -12.11 3.93
CA GLY A 338 -7.96 -12.88 4.21
C GLY A 338 -6.68 -12.06 4.27
N GLN A 339 -6.53 -11.02 3.44
CA GLN A 339 -5.33 -10.19 3.40
C GLN A 339 -5.26 -9.23 4.60
N LEU A 340 -6.33 -8.48 4.88
CA LEU A 340 -6.37 -7.56 6.03
C LEU A 340 -6.31 -8.34 7.35
N PHE A 341 -7.03 -9.46 7.44
CA PHE A 341 -6.96 -10.37 8.57
C PHE A 341 -5.53 -10.89 8.80
N GLY A 342 -4.79 -11.20 7.72
CA GLY A 342 -3.39 -11.58 7.79
C GLY A 342 -2.51 -10.50 8.42
N VAL A 343 -2.66 -9.24 8.01
CA VAL A 343 -1.91 -8.11 8.58
C VAL A 343 -2.21 -7.95 10.08
N PHE A 344 -3.48 -8.02 10.48
CA PHE A 344 -3.86 -7.96 11.90
C PHE A 344 -3.33 -9.16 12.68
N SER A 345 -3.35 -10.36 12.11
CA SER A 345 -2.84 -11.57 12.75
C SER A 345 -1.32 -11.50 12.96
N LEU A 346 -0.58 -10.97 11.98
CA LEU A 346 0.86 -10.72 12.10
C LEU A 346 1.15 -9.60 13.12
N GLY A 347 0.25 -8.63 13.25
CA GLY A 347 0.31 -7.55 14.24
C GLY A 347 -0.18 -7.90 15.65
N ALA A 348 -0.41 -9.18 15.96
CA ALA A 348 -0.97 -9.61 17.25
C ALA A 348 -0.14 -9.18 18.47
N ASP A 349 1.16 -9.02 18.31
CA ASP A 349 2.04 -8.49 19.36
C ASP A 349 1.64 -7.06 19.79
N LEU A 350 1.33 -6.21 18.82
CA LEU A 350 0.86 -4.84 19.04
C LEU A 350 -0.58 -4.82 19.59
N LEU A 351 -1.45 -5.64 19.00
CA LEU A 351 -2.87 -5.75 19.38
C LEU A 351 -3.06 -6.40 20.76
N ARG A 352 -2.08 -7.17 21.23
CA ARG A 352 -2.14 -7.98 22.46
C ARG A 352 -3.28 -9.01 22.45
N GLU A 353 -3.86 -9.26 21.28
CA GLU A 353 -4.94 -10.18 21.07
C GLU A 353 -4.89 -10.77 19.65
N GLN A 354 -5.35 -12.02 19.51
CA GLN A 354 -5.48 -12.65 18.20
C GLN A 354 -6.85 -12.29 17.62
N PRO A 355 -6.89 -11.72 16.38
CA PRO A 355 -8.15 -11.47 15.70
C PRO A 355 -8.85 -12.80 15.36
N VAL A 356 -10.19 -12.80 15.41
CA VAL A 356 -11.03 -13.95 15.08
C VAL A 356 -11.87 -13.62 13.85
N GLN A 357 -11.92 -14.55 12.89
CA GLN A 357 -12.70 -14.38 11.67
C GLN A 357 -14.03 -15.14 11.77
N ALA A 358 -15.14 -14.46 11.58
CA ALA A 358 -16.46 -15.09 11.46
C ALA A 358 -16.59 -15.77 10.09
N SER A 359 -16.58 -17.10 10.05
CA SER A 359 -16.69 -17.87 8.80
C SER A 359 -18.11 -17.89 8.23
N THR A 360 -19.13 -17.91 9.10
CA THR A 360 -20.55 -17.98 8.75
C THR A 360 -21.40 -16.95 9.52
N ARG A 361 -22.66 -16.74 9.11
CA ARG A 361 -23.63 -15.89 9.85
C ARG A 361 -23.86 -16.37 11.29
N PRO A 362 -24.13 -17.67 11.56
CA PRO A 362 -24.25 -18.16 12.93
C PRO A 362 -22.98 -17.93 13.77
N ALA A 363 -21.78 -18.13 13.18
CA ALA A 363 -20.52 -17.85 13.86
C ALA A 363 -20.39 -16.36 14.24
N LEU A 364 -20.77 -15.43 13.35
CA LEU A 364 -20.79 -14.01 13.63
C LEU A 364 -21.71 -13.67 14.81
N ARG A 365 -22.94 -14.20 14.79
CA ARG A 365 -23.91 -14.00 15.87
C ARG A 365 -23.37 -14.51 17.21
N GLN A 366 -22.78 -15.71 17.22
CA GLN A 366 -22.17 -16.27 18.43
C GLN A 366 -21.00 -15.41 18.95
N LEU A 367 -20.14 -14.95 18.05
CA LEU A 367 -18.97 -14.15 18.42
C LEU A 367 -19.34 -12.79 19.02
N LEU A 368 -20.43 -12.16 18.59
CA LEU A 368 -20.82 -10.82 19.04
C LEU A 368 -21.86 -10.85 20.17
N ALA A 369 -22.91 -11.71 20.10
CA ALA A 369 -23.99 -11.75 21.09
C ALA A 369 -23.53 -12.20 22.48
N HIS A 370 -22.54 -13.08 22.56
CA HIS A 370 -22.05 -13.62 23.84
C HIS A 370 -20.71 -13.02 24.31
N ARG A 371 -20.19 -11.99 23.63
CA ARG A 371 -18.95 -11.37 24.03
C ARG A 371 -19.21 -10.23 25.01
N PRO A 372 -18.75 -10.34 26.27
CA PRO A 372 -19.00 -9.30 27.28
C PRO A 372 -18.13 -8.05 27.08
N SER A 373 -16.90 -8.20 26.57
CA SER A 373 -15.95 -7.09 26.31
C SER A 373 -14.77 -7.56 25.48
N GLY A 374 -13.97 -6.62 24.96
CA GLY A 374 -12.73 -6.88 24.25
C GLY A 374 -12.90 -7.59 22.90
N GLY A 375 -11.80 -7.93 22.28
CA GLY A 375 -11.74 -8.76 21.08
C GLY A 375 -11.79 -8.02 19.76
N ILE A 376 -11.25 -8.72 18.74
CA ILE A 376 -11.22 -8.24 17.36
C ILE A 376 -11.91 -9.29 16.49
N VAL A 377 -13.05 -8.92 15.88
CA VAL A 377 -13.87 -9.80 15.05
C VAL A 377 -13.88 -9.31 13.61
N PHE A 378 -13.45 -10.16 12.68
CA PHE A 378 -13.51 -9.91 11.25
C PHE A 378 -14.75 -10.52 10.63
N ALA A 379 -15.44 -9.75 9.79
CA ALA A 379 -16.61 -10.23 9.05
C ALA A 379 -16.74 -9.52 7.71
N THR A 380 -17.29 -10.22 6.70
CA THR A 380 -17.75 -9.55 5.49
C THR A 380 -19.15 -8.98 5.74
N ILE A 381 -19.47 -7.87 5.06
CA ILE A 381 -20.77 -7.19 5.23
C ILE A 381 -21.97 -8.10 4.91
N GLN A 382 -21.80 -9.07 3.98
CA GLN A 382 -22.84 -10.01 3.58
C GLN A 382 -23.28 -10.94 4.73
N LYS A 383 -22.48 -11.06 5.80
CA LYS A 383 -22.85 -11.87 6.98
C LYS A 383 -23.88 -11.20 7.90
N PHE A 384 -24.14 -9.89 7.68
CA PHE A 384 -25.20 -9.14 8.36
C PHE A 384 -26.54 -9.19 7.62
N MET A 385 -26.71 -10.09 6.64
CA MET A 385 -28.01 -10.31 5.99
C MET A 385 -28.92 -11.16 6.89
N PRO A 386 -30.22 -10.84 6.95
CA PRO A 386 -31.22 -11.70 7.58
C PRO A 386 -31.24 -13.13 6.98
N GLY A 387 -31.71 -14.10 7.74
CA GLY A 387 -31.98 -15.45 7.25
C GLY A 387 -33.16 -15.47 6.28
N GLU A 388 -33.46 -16.66 5.71
CA GLU A 388 -34.58 -16.80 4.76
C GLU A 388 -35.93 -16.55 5.42
N ASP A 389 -36.02 -16.78 6.74
CA ASP A 389 -37.25 -16.66 7.56
C ASP A 389 -37.22 -15.39 8.44
N GLU A 390 -36.28 -14.47 8.22
CA GLU A 390 -36.12 -13.24 9.01
C GLU A 390 -36.31 -12.01 8.12
N ASP A 391 -37.16 -11.08 8.51
CA ASP A 391 -37.36 -9.81 7.80
C ASP A 391 -36.34 -8.75 8.19
N VAL A 392 -35.79 -8.81 9.42
CA VAL A 392 -34.80 -7.86 9.97
C VAL A 392 -33.70 -8.65 10.65
N PHE A 393 -32.48 -8.15 10.53
CA PHE A 393 -31.31 -8.75 11.21
C PHE A 393 -31.43 -8.46 12.73
N PRO A 394 -31.24 -9.47 13.62
CA PRO A 394 -31.39 -9.25 15.04
C PRO A 394 -30.32 -8.37 15.64
N VAL A 395 -30.63 -7.64 16.70
CA VAL A 395 -29.66 -6.91 17.52
C VAL A 395 -28.69 -7.93 18.14
N LEU A 396 -27.40 -7.78 17.87
CA LEU A 396 -26.35 -8.65 18.41
C LEU A 396 -25.76 -8.09 19.71
N SER A 397 -25.70 -6.78 19.82
CA SER A 397 -25.21 -6.11 21.03
C SER A 397 -25.66 -4.65 21.05
N ASP A 398 -26.08 -4.20 22.21
CA ASP A 398 -26.48 -2.82 22.50
C ASP A 398 -25.36 -2.01 23.17
N ARG A 399 -24.16 -2.59 23.29
CA ARG A 399 -22.98 -1.95 23.89
C ARG A 399 -22.53 -0.75 23.07
N HIS A 400 -22.21 0.36 23.76
CA HIS A 400 -21.70 1.59 23.16
C HIS A 400 -20.19 1.55 22.86
N ASN A 401 -19.44 0.64 23.52
CA ASN A 401 -18.00 0.48 23.34
C ASN A 401 -17.65 -0.58 22.28
N ILE A 402 -18.43 -0.63 21.20
CA ILE A 402 -18.10 -1.38 20.00
C ILE A 402 -17.65 -0.38 18.92
N VAL A 403 -16.50 -0.63 18.32
CA VAL A 403 -15.98 0.17 17.21
C VAL A 403 -15.97 -0.67 15.94
N VAL A 404 -16.68 -0.21 14.93
CA VAL A 404 -16.74 -0.84 13.61
C VAL A 404 -15.76 -0.13 12.68
N ILE A 405 -14.74 -0.83 12.22
CA ILE A 405 -13.79 -0.38 11.20
C ILE A 405 -14.28 -0.90 9.84
N ALA A 406 -14.69 0.02 8.96
CA ALA A 406 -15.11 -0.31 7.61
C ALA A 406 -13.94 -0.06 6.63
N ASP A 407 -13.37 -1.14 6.07
CA ASP A 407 -12.40 -1.05 4.99
C ASP A 407 -13.12 -0.88 3.65
N GLU A 408 -12.57 -0.04 2.77
CA GLU A 408 -13.12 0.32 1.46
C GLU A 408 -14.62 0.65 1.53
N ALA A 409 -14.98 1.49 2.51
CA ALA A 409 -16.36 1.82 2.90
C ALA A 409 -17.27 2.27 1.73
N HIS A 410 -16.69 2.80 0.65
CA HIS A 410 -17.39 3.21 -0.55
C HIS A 410 -18.07 2.08 -1.34
N ARG A 411 -17.74 0.80 -1.07
CA ARG A 411 -18.29 -0.34 -1.82
C ARG A 411 -19.53 -0.96 -1.19
N THR A 412 -19.59 -1.02 0.12
CA THR A 412 -20.51 -1.91 0.84
C THR A 412 -21.47 -1.20 1.76
N GLN A 413 -21.14 0.04 2.14
CA GLN A 413 -21.89 0.77 3.16
C GLN A 413 -23.00 1.64 2.58
N TYR A 414 -23.30 1.54 1.27
CA TYR A 414 -24.40 2.21 0.60
C TYR A 414 -25.60 1.27 0.41
N GLY A 415 -26.78 1.75 0.70
CA GLY A 415 -28.01 0.97 0.55
C GLY A 415 -28.96 1.18 1.73
N PHE A 416 -29.06 2.44 2.18
CA PHE A 416 -30.14 2.86 3.07
C PHE A 416 -31.47 2.99 2.32
N GLU A 417 -31.45 2.91 0.97
CA GLU A 417 -32.66 2.87 0.17
C GLU A 417 -33.26 1.48 0.16
N ALA A 418 -34.41 1.38 0.74
CA ALA A 418 -35.19 0.18 0.69
C ALA A 418 -35.74 -0.05 -0.73
N LYS A 419 -35.47 -1.21 -1.28
CA LYS A 419 -36.03 -1.64 -2.56
C LYS A 419 -37.25 -2.51 -2.31
N LEU A 420 -38.38 -2.13 -2.89
CA LEU A 420 -39.59 -2.96 -2.93
C LEU A 420 -39.35 -4.14 -3.87
N LYS A 421 -39.38 -5.37 -3.33
CA LYS A 421 -39.36 -6.59 -4.13
C LYS A 421 -40.73 -7.27 -4.04
N THR A 422 -41.34 -7.49 -5.19
CA THR A 422 -42.58 -8.23 -5.29
C THR A 422 -42.24 -9.71 -5.49
N ARG A 423 -42.64 -10.56 -4.54
CA ARG A 423 -42.45 -12.00 -4.62
C ARG A 423 -43.79 -12.65 -4.99
N LYS A 424 -43.78 -13.45 -6.07
CA LYS A 424 -44.94 -14.28 -6.44
C LYS A 424 -45.01 -15.45 -5.47
N GLN A 425 -46.07 -15.53 -4.65
CA GLN A 425 -46.31 -16.72 -3.84
C GLN A 425 -46.67 -17.87 -4.77
N ASN A 426 -45.81 -18.89 -4.82
CA ASN A 426 -46.18 -20.19 -5.39
C ASN A 426 -47.00 -20.94 -4.37
N PHE A 427 -48.34 -20.90 -4.55
CA PHE A 427 -49.26 -21.76 -3.83
C PHE A 427 -48.98 -23.21 -4.24
N LYS A 428 -48.46 -24.03 -3.33
CA LYS A 428 -48.59 -25.50 -3.42
C LYS A 428 -49.98 -25.83 -2.89
N PRO A 429 -50.91 -26.36 -3.72
CA PRO A 429 -52.20 -26.79 -3.22
C PRO A 429 -51.97 -27.95 -2.23
N ASN A 430 -52.43 -27.79 -0.99
CA ASN A 430 -52.58 -28.87 -0.03
C ASN A 430 -53.60 -29.89 -0.57
N VAL A 431 -53.10 -31.00 -1.14
CA VAL A 431 -53.94 -32.14 -1.44
C VAL A 431 -54.04 -32.99 -0.16
N PRO A 432 -55.21 -33.23 0.38
CA PRO A 432 -55.35 -34.15 1.53
C PRO A 432 -55.00 -35.58 1.05
N LEU A 433 -54.15 -36.26 1.78
CA LEU A 433 -53.91 -37.72 1.60
C LEU A 433 -55.21 -38.46 1.90
N ALA A 434 -55.83 -38.99 0.85
CA ALA A 434 -56.82 -40.07 0.98
C ALA A 434 -56.13 -41.39 0.63
N LEU A 435 -56.30 -42.31 1.55
CA LEU A 435 -55.82 -43.71 1.53
C LEU A 435 -56.47 -44.51 0.41
N ASP A 436 -55.65 -45.39 -0.17
CA ASP A 436 -55.96 -46.69 -0.80
C ASP A 436 -56.83 -46.80 -2.04
N GLY A 437 -56.25 -47.38 -3.07
CA GLY A 437 -56.85 -48.45 -3.78
C GLY A 437 -57.23 -48.28 -5.27
N GLN A 438 -56.43 -48.83 -6.11
CA GLN A 438 -56.79 -49.47 -7.39
C GLN A 438 -56.89 -48.59 -8.67
N ALA A 439 -56.16 -49.10 -9.60
CA ALA A 439 -56.03 -48.78 -11.02
C ALA A 439 -57.32 -48.79 -11.81
N GLN A 440 -57.45 -48.05 -12.87
CA GLN A 440 -57.46 -48.46 -14.27
C GLN A 440 -57.90 -47.33 -15.21
N ALA A 441 -57.39 -47.41 -16.39
CA ALA A 441 -57.57 -46.60 -17.55
C ALA A 441 -59.01 -46.40 -18.02
N ALA A 442 -59.29 -45.25 -18.63
CA ALA A 442 -60.11 -45.15 -19.82
C ALA A 442 -60.07 -43.81 -20.56
N THR A 443 -59.93 -43.97 -21.79
CA THR A 443 -59.78 -43.12 -22.95
C THR A 443 -61.03 -42.28 -23.27
N LYS A 444 -60.79 -41.09 -23.86
CA LYS A 444 -61.56 -40.33 -24.84
C LYS A 444 -63.05 -40.58 -25.03
N SER A 445 -63.87 -39.48 -24.99
CA SER A 445 -64.73 -39.13 -26.12
C SER A 445 -65.31 -37.74 -26.00
N ILE A 446 -65.37 -37.04 -27.09
CA ILE A 446 -66.00 -35.77 -27.41
C ILE A 446 -67.54 -36.05 -27.62
N VAL A 447 -68.41 -35.27 -27.01
CA VAL A 447 -69.72 -35.00 -27.60
C VAL A 447 -70.19 -33.59 -27.17
N THR A 448 -70.57 -32.82 -28.17
CA THR A 448 -71.21 -31.51 -28.10
C THR A 448 -72.69 -31.67 -27.77
N SER A 449 -73.32 -30.82 -26.91
CA SER A 449 -74.65 -30.21 -27.13
C SER A 449 -75.07 -29.26 -26.03
N ASP A 450 -75.46 -28.15 -26.46
CA ASP A 450 -76.36 -27.09 -26.05
C ASP A 450 -77.07 -27.06 -24.67
N ALA A 451 -77.06 -25.76 -24.23
CA ALA A 451 -78.14 -25.01 -23.53
C ALA A 451 -78.34 -25.19 -22.04
N GLY A 452 -78.19 -24.12 -21.33
CA GLY A 452 -78.89 -23.88 -20.06
C GLY A 452 -78.11 -23.31 -18.92
N SER A 453 -77.96 -22.03 -18.91
CA SER A 453 -77.88 -21.09 -17.79
C SER A 453 -77.66 -21.64 -16.39
N SER A 454 -76.50 -21.49 -15.86
CA SER A 454 -76.26 -21.10 -14.45
C SER A 454 -74.80 -20.67 -14.34
N ALA A 455 -74.52 -19.38 -14.16
CA ALA A 455 -73.21 -18.83 -13.91
C ALA A 455 -72.74 -19.29 -12.52
N VAL A 456 -71.74 -20.18 -12.49
CA VAL A 456 -70.91 -20.35 -11.32
C VAL A 456 -69.67 -19.49 -11.62
N HIS A 457 -69.56 -18.35 -10.95
CA HIS A 457 -68.37 -17.54 -10.90
C HIS A 457 -67.29 -18.35 -10.21
N ALA A 458 -66.36 -18.91 -11.01
CA ALA A 458 -65.08 -19.31 -10.53
C ALA A 458 -64.28 -18.01 -10.31
N GLU A 459 -64.20 -17.55 -9.07
CA GLU A 459 -63.21 -16.56 -8.65
C GLU A 459 -61.82 -17.13 -8.91
N PHE A 460 -61.22 -16.66 -9.99
CA PHE A 460 -59.80 -16.79 -10.15
C PHE A 460 -59.15 -15.92 -9.08
N ALA A 461 -58.65 -16.55 -8.01
CA ALA A 461 -57.80 -15.89 -7.01
C ALA A 461 -56.62 -15.28 -7.75
N SER A 462 -56.61 -13.98 -7.79
CA SER A 462 -55.47 -13.21 -8.27
C SER A 462 -54.25 -13.63 -7.45
N PRO A 463 -53.07 -13.86 -8.03
CA PRO A 463 -51.91 -14.19 -7.23
C PRO A 463 -51.64 -13.04 -6.26
N GLU A 464 -51.72 -13.34 -4.93
CA GLU A 464 -51.31 -12.38 -3.92
C GLU A 464 -49.82 -12.10 -4.07
N TYR A 465 -49.50 -10.87 -4.43
CA TYR A 465 -48.17 -10.34 -4.42
C TYR A 465 -47.91 -9.72 -3.06
N THR A 466 -47.04 -10.37 -2.25
CA THR A 466 -46.53 -9.74 -1.04
C THR A 466 -45.32 -8.89 -1.44
N THR A 467 -45.43 -7.59 -1.17
CA THR A 467 -44.35 -6.64 -1.38
C THR A 467 -43.56 -6.59 -0.08
N HIS A 468 -42.35 -7.13 -0.11
CA HIS A 468 -41.42 -7.06 1.01
C HIS A 468 -40.44 -5.91 0.83
N TYR A 469 -40.20 -5.18 1.91
CA TYR A 469 -39.24 -4.13 2.05
C TYR A 469 -37.85 -4.76 2.25
N GLN A 470 -36.88 -4.54 1.35
CA GLN A 470 -35.54 -5.08 1.52
C GLN A 470 -34.59 -3.93 1.87
N ALA A 471 -34.18 -3.87 3.13
CA ALA A 471 -33.12 -2.97 3.62
C ALA A 471 -31.75 -3.30 3.02
N GLY A 472 -30.87 -2.32 2.91
CA GLY A 472 -29.49 -2.52 2.46
C GLY A 472 -28.59 -3.12 3.54
N TYR A 473 -27.44 -3.65 3.14
CA TYR A 473 -26.46 -4.26 4.07
C TYR A 473 -26.02 -3.33 5.20
N ALA A 474 -25.87 -2.02 4.90
CA ALA A 474 -25.46 -1.03 5.88
C ALA A 474 -26.51 -0.79 6.96
N GLU A 475 -27.80 -0.87 6.61
CA GLU A 475 -28.90 -0.74 7.54
C GLU A 475 -28.92 -1.94 8.50
N HIS A 476 -28.86 -3.17 7.98
CA HIS A 476 -28.80 -4.36 8.81
C HIS A 476 -27.61 -4.42 9.77
N LEU A 477 -26.45 -3.92 9.34
CA LEU A 477 -25.28 -3.80 10.21
C LEU A 477 -25.52 -2.82 11.36
N ARG A 478 -26.18 -1.69 11.09
CA ARG A 478 -26.53 -0.71 12.11
C ARG A 478 -27.63 -1.22 13.05
N ASP A 479 -28.61 -1.94 12.54
CA ASP A 479 -29.64 -2.60 13.36
C ASP A 479 -29.01 -3.65 14.28
N ALA A 480 -28.01 -4.39 13.78
CA ALA A 480 -27.28 -5.38 14.57
C ALA A 480 -26.46 -4.77 15.72
N LEU A 481 -25.95 -3.55 15.55
CA LEU A 481 -25.05 -2.85 16.48
C LEU A 481 -25.49 -1.38 16.63
N PRO A 482 -26.65 -1.10 17.24
CA PRO A 482 -27.27 0.23 17.19
C PRO A 482 -26.51 1.32 17.94
N ASN A 483 -25.66 0.97 18.89
CA ASN A 483 -24.87 1.90 19.69
C ASN A 483 -23.37 1.91 19.34
N ALA A 484 -22.96 1.14 18.31
CA ALA A 484 -21.56 1.09 17.89
C ALA A 484 -21.12 2.38 17.19
N THR A 485 -19.83 2.69 17.29
CA THR A 485 -19.18 3.78 16.56
C THR A 485 -18.55 3.26 15.28
N PHE A 486 -18.88 3.87 14.14
CA PHE A 486 -18.44 3.46 12.81
C PHE A 486 -17.36 4.41 12.28
N VAL A 487 -16.20 3.86 11.90
CA VAL A 487 -15.09 4.59 11.29
C VAL A 487 -14.78 4.00 9.92
N ALA A 488 -14.69 4.85 8.92
CA ALA A 488 -14.33 4.44 7.56
C ALA A 488 -12.84 4.66 7.29
N PHE A 489 -12.22 3.64 6.67
CA PHE A 489 -10.90 3.76 6.06
C PHE A 489 -11.03 3.52 4.57
N THR A 490 -10.70 4.53 3.75
CA THR A 490 -10.86 4.41 2.30
C THR A 490 -9.77 5.16 1.55
N GLY A 491 -9.37 4.65 0.37
CA GLY A 491 -8.50 5.37 -0.56
C GLY A 491 -9.27 6.22 -1.56
N THR A 492 -10.56 6.00 -1.67
CA THR A 492 -11.42 6.56 -2.70
C THR A 492 -12.82 6.85 -2.13
N PRO A 493 -12.96 7.89 -1.28
CA PRO A 493 -14.29 8.27 -0.79
C PRO A 493 -15.18 8.70 -1.95
N VAL A 494 -16.47 8.52 -1.81
CA VAL A 494 -17.47 8.88 -2.82
C VAL A 494 -18.34 10.04 -2.31
N SER A 495 -18.56 11.04 -3.17
CA SER A 495 -19.34 12.25 -2.89
C SER A 495 -20.46 12.48 -3.92
N SER A 496 -21.08 11.42 -4.46
CA SER A 496 -22.24 11.54 -5.38
C SER A 496 -23.55 11.73 -4.60
N GLN A 497 -24.58 12.32 -5.23
CA GLN A 497 -25.87 12.61 -4.59
C GLN A 497 -26.51 11.37 -3.94
N ASP A 498 -26.32 10.19 -4.50
CA ASP A 498 -26.88 8.92 -4.00
C ASP A 498 -25.95 8.15 -3.05
N ARG A 499 -24.67 8.57 -2.91
CA ARG A 499 -23.63 7.86 -2.19
C ARG A 499 -22.64 8.86 -1.59
N ASP A 500 -22.82 9.23 -0.35
CA ASP A 500 -21.90 10.12 0.36
C ASP A 500 -21.30 9.40 1.57
N THR A 501 -19.99 9.14 1.52
CA THR A 501 -19.23 8.51 2.61
C THR A 501 -19.31 9.34 3.90
N ARG A 502 -19.32 10.67 3.79
CA ARG A 502 -19.43 11.58 4.94
C ARG A 502 -20.81 11.54 5.58
N ALA A 503 -21.87 11.41 4.78
CA ALA A 503 -23.23 11.29 5.30
C ALA A 503 -23.39 10.04 6.19
N VAL A 504 -22.68 8.97 5.86
CA VAL A 504 -22.75 7.68 6.56
C VAL A 504 -21.85 7.62 7.79
N PHE A 505 -20.60 8.09 7.69
CA PHE A 505 -19.58 7.90 8.72
C PHE A 505 -19.23 9.18 9.50
N GLY A 506 -19.61 10.34 9.01
CA GLY A 506 -19.20 11.65 9.52
C GLY A 506 -18.09 12.29 8.69
N ASP A 507 -17.59 13.44 9.13
CA ASP A 507 -16.60 14.23 8.39
C ASP A 507 -15.25 13.52 8.24
N TYR A 508 -14.41 14.06 7.35
CA TYR A 508 -13.02 13.60 7.21
C TYR A 508 -12.22 13.93 8.47
N ILE A 509 -11.68 12.89 9.11
CA ILE A 509 -10.79 13.01 10.27
C ILE A 509 -9.39 13.39 9.79
N HIS A 510 -8.92 12.73 8.76
CA HIS A 510 -7.59 12.93 8.19
C HIS A 510 -7.60 12.63 6.70
N VAL A 511 -6.88 13.44 5.94
CA VAL A 511 -6.74 13.29 4.48
C VAL A 511 -5.27 13.16 4.14
N TYR A 512 -4.93 12.07 3.46
CA TYR A 512 -3.62 11.85 2.83
C TYR A 512 -3.86 11.41 1.40
N ASP A 513 -3.94 12.39 0.51
CA ASP A 513 -4.33 12.20 -0.88
C ASP A 513 -3.18 11.69 -1.77
N MET A 514 -3.46 11.47 -3.05
CA MET A 514 -2.50 10.94 -3.99
C MET A 514 -1.37 11.94 -4.29
N GLN A 515 -1.66 13.24 -4.28
CA GLN A 515 -0.66 14.27 -4.51
C GLN A 515 0.35 14.31 -3.36
N GLN A 516 -0.13 14.31 -2.13
CA GLN A 516 0.69 14.28 -0.92
C GLN A 516 1.53 13.01 -0.84
N ALA A 517 0.93 11.85 -1.16
CA ALA A 517 1.66 10.57 -1.18
C ALA A 517 2.77 10.54 -2.24
N LYS A 518 2.58 11.19 -3.40
CA LYS A 518 3.60 11.35 -4.42
C LYS A 518 4.73 12.29 -3.96
N GLU A 519 4.38 13.42 -3.36
CA GLU A 519 5.36 14.38 -2.82
C GLU A 519 6.24 13.75 -1.75
N ASP A 520 5.66 12.92 -0.88
CA ASP A 520 6.37 12.20 0.19
C ASP A 520 7.18 11.00 -0.32
N GLY A 521 7.10 10.67 -1.62
CA GLY A 521 7.72 9.46 -2.16
C GLY A 521 7.11 8.15 -1.65
N ALA A 522 5.91 8.18 -1.07
CA ALA A 522 5.17 6.98 -0.67
C ALA A 522 4.53 6.26 -1.86
N THR A 523 4.29 7.00 -2.95
CA THR A 523 3.85 6.48 -4.24
C THR A 523 4.66 7.12 -5.37
N VAL A 524 4.66 6.47 -6.56
CA VAL A 524 5.30 7.04 -7.74
C VAL A 524 4.28 7.75 -8.64
N ALA A 525 4.76 8.59 -9.57
CA ALA A 525 3.92 9.23 -10.58
C ALA A 525 3.21 8.19 -11.45
N ILE A 526 2.04 8.55 -11.98
CA ILE A 526 1.29 7.78 -12.97
C ILE A 526 1.40 8.49 -14.30
N TYR A 527 1.86 7.74 -15.30
CA TYR A 527 1.91 8.18 -16.69
C TYR A 527 0.80 7.51 -17.48
N TYR A 528 0.26 8.22 -18.43
CA TYR A 528 -0.85 7.75 -19.26
C TYR A 528 -0.45 7.81 -20.72
N GLU A 529 -0.68 6.70 -21.45
CA GLU A 529 -0.47 6.58 -22.88
C GLU A 529 -1.75 6.08 -23.56
N SER A 530 -2.27 6.82 -24.52
CA SER A 530 -3.43 6.41 -25.29
C SER A 530 -3.00 5.67 -26.56
N ARG A 531 -3.45 4.42 -26.69
CA ARG A 531 -3.21 3.55 -27.85
C ARG A 531 -4.53 3.00 -28.37
N LEU A 532 -5.39 3.88 -28.88
CA LEU A 532 -6.70 3.47 -29.38
C LEU A 532 -6.55 2.50 -30.56
N ALA A 533 -7.04 1.28 -30.40
CA ALA A 533 -7.13 0.30 -31.49
C ALA A 533 -8.20 0.79 -32.48
N LYS A 534 -7.78 1.36 -33.62
CA LYS A 534 -8.69 1.75 -34.68
C LYS A 534 -9.32 0.51 -35.32
N LEU A 535 -10.61 0.32 -35.08
CA LEU A 535 -11.41 -0.62 -35.82
C LEU A 535 -11.71 0.00 -37.20
N ARG A 536 -11.25 -0.63 -38.27
CA ARG A 536 -11.92 -0.54 -39.56
C ARG A 536 -13.00 -1.61 -39.56
N LEU A 537 -14.18 -1.27 -39.07
CA LEU A 537 -15.38 -2.01 -39.41
C LEU A 537 -15.57 -1.81 -40.91
N LYS A 538 -15.89 -2.87 -41.64
CA LYS A 538 -16.39 -2.72 -43.02
C LYS A 538 -17.68 -1.91 -42.91
N ASP A 539 -17.91 -1.00 -43.87
CA ASP A 539 -19.10 -0.14 -43.87
C ASP A 539 -20.41 -0.95 -43.84
N ASP A 540 -20.37 -2.21 -44.33
CA ASP A 540 -21.48 -3.16 -44.28
C ASP A 540 -21.78 -3.70 -42.86
N ASP A 541 -20.76 -3.81 -41.97
CA ASP A 541 -20.94 -4.26 -40.58
C ASP A 541 -21.41 -3.11 -39.65
N LEU A 542 -21.14 -1.85 -40.02
CA LEU A 542 -21.64 -0.66 -39.33
C LEU A 542 -23.17 -0.48 -39.52
N ALA A 543 -23.66 -0.69 -40.74
CA ALA A 543 -25.07 -0.63 -41.05
C ALA A 543 -25.89 -1.71 -40.31
N LEU A 544 -25.34 -2.92 -40.19
CA LEU A 544 -25.97 -4.02 -39.43
C LEU A 544 -25.98 -3.75 -37.91
N LEU A 545 -24.96 -3.07 -37.38
CA LEU A 545 -24.88 -2.70 -35.95
C LEU A 545 -25.86 -1.57 -35.62
N ASP A 546 -26.04 -0.60 -36.49
CA ASP A 546 -27.01 0.48 -36.35
C ASP A 546 -28.44 -0.07 -36.44
N GLU A 547 -28.75 -0.99 -37.38
CA GLU A 547 -30.06 -1.65 -37.51
C GLU A 547 -30.38 -2.52 -36.24
N GLU A 548 -29.43 -3.34 -35.75
CA GLU A 548 -29.63 -4.13 -34.52
C GLU A 548 -29.77 -3.25 -33.26
N VAL A 549 -29.14 -2.09 -33.20
CA VAL A 549 -29.28 -1.12 -32.12
C VAL A 549 -30.59 -0.36 -32.20
N ASP A 550 -31.05 -0.02 -33.38
CA ASP A 550 -32.35 0.64 -33.60
C ASP A 550 -33.52 -0.31 -33.37
N GLU A 551 -33.45 -1.60 -33.79
CA GLU A 551 -34.47 -2.62 -33.48
C GLU A 551 -34.57 -2.90 -31.96
N LEU A 552 -33.46 -2.84 -31.19
CA LEU A 552 -33.46 -2.97 -29.73
C LEU A 552 -33.95 -1.70 -29.03
N ALA A 553 -34.02 -0.56 -29.70
CA ALA A 553 -34.47 0.71 -29.16
C ALA A 553 -35.98 0.98 -29.42
N GLU A 554 -36.63 0.27 -30.36
CA GLU A 554 -38.03 0.48 -30.71
C GLU A 554 -39.05 -0.24 -29.81
N ASP A 555 -38.64 -1.25 -29.01
CA ASP A 555 -39.58 -1.98 -28.14
C ASP A 555 -39.33 -1.67 -26.66
N GLU A 556 -40.23 -0.85 -26.09
CA GLU A 556 -40.67 -0.69 -24.72
C GLU A 556 -39.72 0.04 -23.72
N GLU A 557 -40.36 0.72 -22.75
CA GLU A 557 -39.82 1.26 -21.49
C GLU A 557 -39.01 0.19 -20.69
N GLU A 558 -37.91 -0.28 -21.29
CA GLU A 558 -36.95 -1.08 -20.55
C GLU A 558 -36.24 -0.23 -19.52
N SER A 559 -36.17 -0.71 -18.30
CA SER A 559 -35.45 -0.08 -17.18
C SER A 559 -34.04 0.33 -17.64
N THR A 560 -33.55 1.47 -17.19
CA THR A 560 -32.19 1.98 -17.46
C THR A 560 -31.09 0.92 -17.30
N GLN A 561 -31.34 -0.11 -16.48
CA GLN A 561 -30.48 -1.27 -16.28
C GLN A 561 -30.43 -2.23 -17.47
N ALA A 562 -31.53 -2.44 -18.18
CA ALA A 562 -31.57 -3.31 -19.36
C ALA A 562 -30.88 -2.65 -20.54
N GLN A 563 -31.06 -1.34 -20.72
CA GLN A 563 -30.36 -0.55 -21.74
C GLN A 563 -28.84 -0.50 -21.51
N LEU A 564 -28.39 -0.36 -20.24
CA LEU A 564 -26.99 -0.43 -19.91
C LEU A 564 -26.40 -1.81 -20.16
N LYS A 565 -27.13 -2.89 -19.88
CA LYS A 565 -26.69 -4.27 -20.17
C LYS A 565 -26.60 -4.53 -21.67
N SER A 566 -27.54 -4.04 -22.47
CA SER A 566 -27.54 -4.15 -23.94
C SER A 566 -26.36 -3.39 -24.56
N ARG A 567 -26.14 -2.15 -24.17
CA ARG A 567 -24.97 -1.36 -24.60
C ARG A 567 -23.64 -2.00 -24.20
N TRP A 568 -23.57 -2.58 -23.01
CA TRP A 568 -22.38 -3.28 -22.56
C TRP A 568 -22.11 -4.54 -23.39
N ALA A 569 -23.15 -5.32 -23.71
CA ALA A 569 -23.05 -6.52 -24.55
C ALA A 569 -22.65 -6.19 -26.00
N ALA A 570 -23.16 -5.09 -26.56
CA ALA A 570 -22.76 -4.61 -27.88
C ALA A 570 -21.28 -4.18 -27.90
N LEU A 571 -20.84 -3.40 -26.89
CA LEU A 571 -19.45 -3.01 -26.75
C LEU A 571 -18.51 -4.23 -26.56
N GLU A 572 -18.93 -5.22 -25.79
CA GLU A 572 -18.18 -6.45 -25.58
C GLU A 572 -17.95 -7.23 -26.89
N LYS A 573 -18.94 -7.30 -27.77
CA LYS A 573 -18.79 -7.92 -29.10
C LYS A 573 -17.76 -7.18 -29.97
N VAL A 574 -17.78 -5.84 -29.94
CA VAL A 574 -16.84 -5.00 -30.70
C VAL A 574 -15.43 -5.14 -30.15
N VAL A 575 -15.25 -5.02 -28.84
CA VAL A 575 -13.95 -5.16 -28.16
C VAL A 575 -13.40 -6.58 -28.33
N GLY A 576 -14.26 -7.58 -28.31
CA GLY A 576 -13.93 -9.01 -28.47
C GLY A 576 -13.75 -9.48 -29.92
N ALA A 577 -13.83 -8.60 -30.91
CA ALA A 577 -13.64 -8.99 -32.32
C ALA A 577 -12.22 -9.55 -32.55
N THR A 578 -12.11 -10.72 -33.16
CA THR A 578 -10.82 -11.42 -33.37
C THR A 578 -9.75 -10.57 -34.05
N PRO A 579 -10.04 -9.78 -35.13
CA PRO A 579 -9.00 -8.91 -35.72
C PRO A 579 -8.49 -7.83 -34.75
N ARG A 580 -9.37 -7.29 -33.88
CA ARG A 580 -8.99 -6.30 -32.90
C ARG A 580 -8.11 -6.93 -31.82
N ILE A 581 -8.51 -8.06 -31.27
CA ILE A 581 -7.73 -8.79 -30.25
C ILE A 581 -6.33 -9.12 -30.79
N ALA A 582 -6.21 -9.58 -32.03
CA ALA A 582 -4.93 -9.86 -32.66
C ALA A 582 -4.06 -8.60 -32.81
N SER A 583 -4.67 -7.46 -33.18
CA SER A 583 -3.96 -6.17 -33.28
C SER A 583 -3.50 -5.67 -31.90
N VAL A 584 -4.38 -5.72 -30.89
CA VAL A 584 -4.04 -5.36 -29.51
C VAL A 584 -2.95 -6.27 -28.95
N ALA A 585 -3.01 -7.57 -29.17
CA ALA A 585 -1.99 -8.52 -28.75
C ALA A 585 -0.62 -8.23 -29.35
N ALA A 586 -0.58 -7.92 -30.64
CA ALA A 586 0.67 -7.60 -31.34
C ALA A 586 1.30 -6.29 -30.81
N ASP A 587 0.50 -5.24 -30.64
CA ASP A 587 0.97 -3.96 -30.09
C ASP A 587 1.41 -4.13 -28.63
N LEU A 588 0.62 -4.80 -27.80
CA LEU A 588 0.90 -5.03 -26.38
C LEU A 588 2.23 -5.80 -26.19
N VAL A 589 2.47 -6.85 -26.97
CA VAL A 589 3.72 -7.63 -26.89
C VAL A 589 4.90 -6.77 -27.28
N ALA A 590 4.81 -6.06 -28.42
CA ALA A 590 5.88 -5.17 -28.87
C ALA A 590 6.18 -4.07 -27.86
N HIS A 591 5.14 -3.41 -27.35
CA HIS A 591 5.26 -2.36 -26.33
C HIS A 591 5.87 -2.88 -25.02
N PHE A 592 5.42 -4.03 -24.54
CA PHE A 592 5.92 -4.61 -23.29
C PHE A 592 7.40 -5.01 -23.41
N GLU A 593 7.79 -5.66 -24.50
CA GLU A 593 9.18 -6.04 -24.74
C GLU A 593 10.10 -4.83 -24.87
N GLU A 594 9.62 -3.79 -25.54
CA GLU A 594 10.33 -2.54 -25.69
C GLU A 594 10.58 -1.87 -24.35
N ARG A 595 9.52 -1.75 -23.54
CA ARG A 595 9.60 -1.15 -22.23
C ARG A 595 10.50 -1.94 -21.28
N ASN A 596 10.46 -3.27 -21.33
CA ASN A 596 11.32 -4.11 -20.49
C ASN A 596 12.82 -4.02 -20.86
N LYS A 597 13.17 -3.57 -22.07
CA LYS A 597 14.56 -3.26 -22.39
C LYS A 597 15.04 -1.98 -21.68
N ALA A 598 14.14 -1.03 -21.47
CA ALA A 598 14.46 0.21 -20.77
C ALA A 598 14.40 0.06 -19.24
N GLN A 599 13.41 -0.69 -18.73
CA GLN A 599 13.20 -0.91 -17.30
C GLN A 599 12.56 -2.26 -17.06
N ASP A 600 13.27 -3.16 -16.36
CA ASP A 600 12.75 -4.48 -16.01
C ASP A 600 11.55 -4.37 -15.06
N GLY A 601 10.48 -5.08 -15.36
CA GLY A 601 9.26 -5.09 -14.53
C GLY A 601 8.16 -5.96 -15.11
N LYS A 602 7.04 -6.00 -14.37
CA LYS A 602 5.90 -6.85 -14.71
C LYS A 602 4.72 -6.02 -15.23
N ALA A 603 3.82 -6.67 -15.96
CA ALA A 603 2.64 -6.04 -16.52
C ALA A 603 1.35 -6.73 -16.09
N MET A 604 0.30 -5.92 -15.93
CA MET A 604 -1.07 -6.38 -15.73
C MET A 604 -1.94 -5.92 -16.90
N VAL A 605 -2.69 -6.83 -17.50
CA VAL A 605 -3.63 -6.55 -18.59
C VAL A 605 -5.05 -6.69 -18.06
N VAL A 606 -5.86 -5.66 -18.21
CA VAL A 606 -7.25 -5.63 -17.74
C VAL A 606 -8.17 -5.70 -18.96
N ALA A 607 -8.85 -6.85 -19.13
CA ALA A 607 -9.76 -7.07 -20.23
C ALA A 607 -11.24 -7.03 -19.81
N MET A 608 -12.13 -6.76 -20.77
CA MET A 608 -13.54 -6.49 -20.53
C MET A 608 -14.31 -7.72 -20.04
N SER A 609 -14.00 -8.92 -20.56
CA SER A 609 -14.68 -10.17 -20.18
C SER A 609 -13.70 -11.33 -20.04
N ARG A 610 -14.19 -12.45 -19.45
CA ARG A 610 -13.38 -13.67 -19.28
C ARG A 610 -13.03 -14.33 -20.63
N ASP A 611 -13.96 -14.30 -21.58
CA ASP A 611 -13.73 -14.81 -22.93
C ASP A 611 -12.64 -13.97 -23.63
N ILE A 612 -12.69 -12.64 -23.54
CA ILE A 612 -11.64 -11.74 -24.07
C ILE A 612 -10.29 -12.00 -23.40
N CYS A 613 -10.24 -12.25 -22.09
CA CYS A 613 -8.99 -12.60 -21.40
C CYS A 613 -8.31 -13.83 -22.05
N VAL A 614 -9.08 -14.87 -22.36
CA VAL A 614 -8.55 -16.10 -22.95
C VAL A 614 -8.16 -15.88 -24.43
N HIS A 615 -9.00 -15.23 -25.22
CA HIS A 615 -8.66 -14.93 -26.63
C HIS A 615 -7.40 -14.05 -26.74
N LEU A 616 -7.25 -13.07 -25.87
CA LEU A 616 -6.04 -12.24 -25.82
C LEU A 616 -4.81 -13.06 -25.40
N TYR A 617 -4.98 -13.97 -24.43
CA TYR A 617 -3.94 -14.91 -24.05
C TYR A 617 -3.50 -15.78 -25.21
N ASP A 618 -4.45 -16.37 -25.96
CA ASP A 618 -4.17 -17.25 -27.10
C ASP A 618 -3.42 -16.50 -28.21
N GLU A 619 -3.81 -15.25 -28.51
CA GLU A 619 -3.12 -14.43 -29.51
C GLU A 619 -1.70 -14.03 -29.05
N ILE A 620 -1.51 -13.70 -27.78
CA ILE A 620 -0.17 -13.40 -27.23
C ILE A 620 0.71 -14.65 -27.28
N VAL A 621 0.18 -15.82 -26.91
CA VAL A 621 0.92 -17.10 -26.99
C VAL A 621 1.24 -17.47 -28.43
N ARG A 622 0.38 -17.18 -29.40
CA ARG A 622 0.69 -17.36 -30.83
C ARG A 622 1.89 -16.52 -31.28
N LEU A 623 2.04 -15.32 -30.74
CA LEU A 623 3.17 -14.43 -31.02
C LEU A 623 4.44 -14.83 -30.25
N ARG A 624 4.25 -15.36 -29.02
CA ARG A 624 5.34 -15.76 -28.10
C ARG A 624 5.03 -17.14 -27.48
N PRO A 625 5.24 -18.22 -28.23
CA PRO A 625 4.96 -19.58 -27.73
C PRO A 625 5.78 -19.96 -26.51
N ASP A 626 6.96 -19.38 -26.34
CA ASP A 626 7.87 -19.56 -25.20
C ASP A 626 7.33 -18.97 -23.89
N TRP A 627 6.34 -18.10 -23.94
CA TRP A 627 5.69 -17.56 -22.72
C TRP A 627 4.65 -18.52 -22.13
N HIS A 628 4.17 -19.48 -22.93
CA HIS A 628 3.15 -20.44 -22.53
C HIS A 628 3.72 -21.54 -21.63
N SER A 629 2.93 -21.95 -20.64
CA SER A 629 3.04 -23.23 -19.97
C SER A 629 1.68 -23.67 -19.42
N ALA A 630 1.33 -24.93 -19.58
CA ALA A 630 0.14 -25.51 -18.95
C ALA A 630 0.31 -25.66 -17.43
N ASP A 631 1.56 -25.77 -16.96
CA ASP A 631 1.88 -25.83 -15.53
C ASP A 631 1.71 -24.45 -14.88
N PRO A 632 0.90 -24.31 -13.82
CA PRO A 632 0.77 -23.05 -13.09
C PRO A 632 2.09 -22.53 -12.48
N GLU A 633 3.04 -23.43 -12.20
CA GLU A 633 4.35 -23.07 -11.64
C GLU A 633 5.34 -22.56 -12.69
N GLN A 634 4.99 -22.57 -13.97
CA GLN A 634 5.85 -22.21 -15.09
C GLN A 634 5.18 -21.19 -16.02
N GLY A 635 5.97 -20.70 -17.00
CA GLY A 635 5.54 -19.74 -18.03
C GLY A 635 5.56 -18.29 -17.58
N ALA A 636 5.66 -17.41 -18.58
CA ALA A 636 5.78 -15.96 -18.39
C ALA A 636 4.44 -15.22 -18.39
N ILE A 637 3.36 -15.86 -18.85
CA ILE A 637 2.01 -15.27 -18.90
C ILE A 637 0.96 -16.22 -18.30
N LYS A 638 -0.01 -15.67 -17.56
CA LYS A 638 -1.17 -16.40 -17.01
C LYS A 638 -2.44 -15.56 -17.04
N VAL A 639 -3.59 -16.24 -17.21
CA VAL A 639 -4.91 -15.63 -16.99
C VAL A 639 -5.34 -15.90 -15.55
N VAL A 640 -5.79 -14.87 -14.83
CA VAL A 640 -6.28 -15.01 -13.45
C VAL A 640 -7.73 -14.53 -13.38
N MET A 641 -8.65 -15.48 -13.17
CA MET A 641 -10.08 -15.20 -13.13
C MET A 641 -10.84 -16.12 -12.17
N THR A 642 -12.09 -15.72 -11.85
CA THR A 642 -13.03 -16.55 -11.08
C THR A 642 -13.69 -17.57 -12.01
N GLY A 643 -13.94 -18.78 -11.50
CA GLY A 643 -14.66 -19.84 -12.21
C GLY A 643 -16.11 -19.97 -11.78
N SER A 644 -16.93 -20.53 -12.66
CA SER A 644 -18.32 -20.97 -12.41
C SER A 644 -18.50 -22.42 -12.85
N ALA A 645 -19.43 -23.13 -12.23
CA ALA A 645 -19.75 -24.52 -12.61
C ALA A 645 -20.26 -24.63 -14.06
N SER A 646 -20.81 -23.54 -14.60
CA SER A 646 -21.36 -23.47 -15.99
C SER A 646 -20.34 -23.03 -17.03
N ASP A 647 -19.05 -22.91 -16.70
CA ASP A 647 -18.05 -22.34 -17.61
C ASP A 647 -17.76 -23.26 -18.81
N LYS A 648 -17.60 -22.62 -19.97
CA LYS A 648 -17.24 -23.27 -21.25
C LYS A 648 -15.86 -23.96 -21.13
N ALA A 649 -15.59 -24.95 -21.96
CA ALA A 649 -14.32 -25.69 -22.00
C ALA A 649 -13.11 -24.75 -22.17
N LEU A 650 -13.22 -23.71 -23.01
CA LEU A 650 -12.20 -22.70 -23.26
C LEU A 650 -11.75 -22.00 -21.96
N LEU A 651 -12.67 -21.66 -21.07
CA LEU A 651 -12.37 -20.98 -19.81
C LEU A 651 -11.75 -21.92 -18.76
N ARG A 652 -12.15 -23.20 -18.79
CA ARG A 652 -11.75 -24.19 -17.75
C ARG A 652 -10.25 -24.37 -17.64
N ALA A 653 -9.51 -24.26 -18.75
CA ALA A 653 -8.05 -24.36 -18.77
C ALA A 653 -7.35 -23.28 -17.92
N HIS A 654 -8.02 -22.15 -17.66
CA HIS A 654 -7.49 -21.01 -16.93
C HIS A 654 -8.17 -20.79 -15.56
N ILE A 655 -9.02 -21.74 -15.12
CA ILE A 655 -9.67 -21.68 -13.82
C ILE A 655 -8.85 -22.45 -12.80
N TYR A 656 -8.23 -21.73 -11.90
CA TYR A 656 -7.37 -22.30 -10.86
C TYR A 656 -8.08 -22.40 -9.51
N SER A 657 -7.72 -23.39 -8.70
CA SER A 657 -8.13 -23.49 -7.30
C SER A 657 -7.59 -22.32 -6.47
N GLY A 658 -8.17 -22.08 -5.29
CA GLY A 658 -7.72 -21.02 -4.40
C GLY A 658 -6.23 -21.15 -4.00
N GLN A 659 -5.75 -22.38 -3.78
CA GLN A 659 -4.35 -22.63 -3.47
C GLN A 659 -3.41 -22.30 -4.64
N VAL A 660 -3.80 -22.68 -5.87
CA VAL A 660 -3.00 -22.37 -7.07
C VAL A 660 -2.99 -20.87 -7.31
N LYS A 661 -4.12 -20.17 -7.12
CA LYS A 661 -4.16 -18.69 -7.22
C LYS A 661 -3.23 -18.00 -6.23
N LYS A 662 -3.14 -18.48 -4.98
CA LYS A 662 -2.18 -17.96 -3.98
C LYS A 662 -0.72 -18.18 -4.42
N ARG A 663 -0.40 -19.34 -5.07
CA ARG A 663 0.93 -19.57 -5.62
C ARG A 663 1.23 -18.65 -6.80
N LEU A 664 0.28 -18.46 -7.72
CA LEU A 664 0.41 -17.49 -8.82
C LEU A 664 0.60 -16.06 -8.29
N GLU A 665 -0.11 -15.70 -7.23
CA GLU A 665 0.07 -14.42 -6.55
C GLU A 665 1.50 -14.26 -6.03
N LYS A 666 2.04 -15.27 -5.33
CA LYS A 666 3.41 -15.26 -4.83
C LYS A 666 4.43 -15.14 -5.97
N ARG A 667 4.26 -15.91 -7.04
CA ARG A 667 5.09 -15.83 -8.25
C ARG A 667 5.07 -14.43 -8.88
N PHE A 668 3.88 -13.83 -8.99
CA PHE A 668 3.74 -12.52 -9.63
C PHE A 668 4.28 -11.38 -8.75
N LYS A 669 4.27 -11.53 -7.43
CA LYS A 669 4.88 -10.59 -6.48
C LYS A 669 6.41 -10.68 -6.42
N ASP A 670 6.96 -11.84 -6.74
CA ASP A 670 8.42 -12.04 -6.77
C ASP A 670 9.01 -11.45 -8.05
N PRO A 671 9.82 -10.39 -7.98
CA PRO A 671 10.40 -9.76 -9.17
C PRO A 671 11.35 -10.69 -9.95
N ALA A 672 11.93 -11.71 -9.30
CA ALA A 672 12.84 -12.66 -9.92
C ALA A 672 12.12 -13.80 -10.65
N ASP A 673 10.82 -14.06 -10.34
CA ASP A 673 10.05 -15.11 -10.99
C ASP A 673 9.77 -14.78 -12.47
N PRO A 674 9.91 -15.77 -13.39
CA PRO A 674 9.67 -15.58 -14.83
C PRO A 674 8.22 -15.21 -15.20
N LEU A 675 7.25 -15.29 -14.30
CA LEU A 675 5.89 -14.81 -14.57
C LEU A 675 5.89 -13.27 -14.69
N ARG A 676 5.92 -12.78 -15.93
CA ARG A 676 6.04 -11.35 -16.27
C ARG A 676 4.70 -10.65 -16.50
N MET A 677 3.69 -11.39 -16.96
CA MET A 677 2.42 -10.79 -17.36
C MET A 677 1.25 -11.60 -16.82
N VAL A 678 0.22 -10.88 -16.34
CA VAL A 678 -1.07 -11.47 -15.97
C VAL A 678 -2.19 -10.77 -16.71
N ILE A 679 -3.19 -11.55 -17.17
CA ILE A 679 -4.42 -11.04 -17.77
C ILE A 679 -5.54 -11.28 -16.78
N VAL A 680 -6.26 -10.21 -16.44
CA VAL A 680 -7.33 -10.21 -15.43
C VAL A 680 -8.58 -9.51 -15.97
N ARG A 681 -9.75 -9.84 -15.42
CA ARG A 681 -10.97 -9.05 -15.63
C ARG A 681 -11.21 -8.09 -14.46
N ASP A 682 -11.31 -8.62 -13.24
CA ASP A 682 -11.60 -7.87 -12.01
C ASP A 682 -10.70 -8.31 -10.84
N MET A 683 -10.18 -9.55 -10.89
CA MET A 683 -9.29 -10.08 -9.86
C MET A 683 -7.99 -9.27 -9.81
N TRP A 684 -7.46 -9.09 -8.61
CA TRP A 684 -6.23 -8.36 -8.33
C TRP A 684 -6.27 -6.85 -8.65
N LEU A 685 -7.39 -6.32 -9.18
CA LEU A 685 -7.57 -4.85 -9.29
C LEU A 685 -7.78 -4.21 -7.93
N THR A 686 -8.24 -4.96 -6.94
CA THR A 686 -8.48 -4.51 -5.58
C THR A 686 -7.78 -5.43 -4.57
N GLY A 687 -7.22 -4.85 -3.50
CA GLY A 687 -6.60 -5.61 -2.42
C GLY A 687 -5.26 -6.30 -2.75
N PHE A 688 -4.81 -6.27 -3.98
CA PHE A 688 -3.57 -6.90 -4.43
C PHE A 688 -2.41 -5.90 -4.44
N ASP A 689 -1.27 -6.28 -3.88
CA ASP A 689 -0.06 -5.45 -3.87
C ASP A 689 1.13 -6.18 -4.50
N ALA A 690 1.64 -5.62 -5.61
CA ALA A 690 2.81 -6.10 -6.33
C ALA A 690 3.63 -4.90 -6.83
N PRO A 691 4.57 -4.39 -6.03
CA PRO A 691 5.35 -3.20 -6.35
C PRO A 691 6.13 -3.28 -7.66
N CYS A 692 6.52 -4.49 -8.09
CA CYS A 692 7.24 -4.75 -9.34
C CYS A 692 6.39 -4.58 -10.62
N VAL A 693 5.07 -4.34 -10.50
CA VAL A 693 4.23 -4.03 -11.67
C VAL A 693 4.46 -2.59 -12.10
N HIS A 694 5.01 -2.42 -13.29
CA HIS A 694 5.32 -1.09 -13.84
C HIS A 694 4.35 -0.63 -14.93
N THR A 695 3.63 -1.56 -15.59
CA THR A 695 2.70 -1.22 -16.68
C THR A 695 1.35 -1.90 -16.50
N MET A 696 0.30 -1.13 -16.71
CA MET A 696 -1.07 -1.61 -16.80
C MET A 696 -1.63 -1.33 -18.18
N TYR A 697 -2.05 -2.38 -18.86
CA TYR A 697 -2.76 -2.28 -20.13
C TYR A 697 -4.26 -2.35 -19.86
N VAL A 698 -5.01 -1.36 -20.32
CA VAL A 698 -6.44 -1.23 -20.06
C VAL A 698 -7.21 -1.40 -21.35
N ASP A 699 -7.94 -2.53 -21.45
CA ASP A 699 -8.87 -2.86 -22.52
C ASP A 699 -10.27 -3.11 -21.97
N LYS A 700 -10.68 -2.24 -21.04
CA LYS A 700 -11.96 -2.32 -20.34
C LYS A 700 -12.41 -0.92 -19.95
N PRO A 701 -13.68 -0.51 -20.23
CA PRO A 701 -14.22 0.75 -19.74
C PRO A 701 -14.25 0.76 -18.20
N MET A 702 -13.60 1.75 -17.60
CA MET A 702 -13.57 1.96 -16.16
C MET A 702 -13.77 3.42 -15.81
N LYS A 703 -14.45 3.71 -14.70
CA LYS A 703 -14.77 5.07 -14.23
C LYS A 703 -14.55 5.19 -12.71
N GLY A 704 -14.38 6.44 -12.24
CA GLY A 704 -14.34 6.81 -10.84
C GLY A 704 -13.43 5.91 -10.01
N HIS A 705 -13.91 5.43 -8.88
CA HIS A 705 -13.11 4.65 -7.92
C HIS A 705 -12.56 3.32 -8.49
N ASN A 706 -13.28 2.63 -9.40
CA ASN A 706 -12.79 1.39 -10.01
C ASN A 706 -11.54 1.63 -10.86
N LEU A 707 -11.51 2.75 -11.59
CA LEU A 707 -10.35 3.17 -12.36
C LEU A 707 -9.19 3.53 -11.41
N MET A 708 -9.46 4.32 -10.36
CA MET A 708 -8.44 4.70 -9.37
C MET A 708 -7.84 3.48 -8.65
N GLN A 709 -8.65 2.49 -8.32
CA GLN A 709 -8.17 1.25 -7.73
C GLN A 709 -7.28 0.42 -8.66
N ALA A 710 -7.62 0.38 -9.94
CA ALA A 710 -6.82 -0.30 -10.95
C ALA A 710 -5.45 0.39 -11.11
N ILE A 711 -5.43 1.70 -11.37
CA ILE A 711 -4.18 2.44 -11.58
C ILE A 711 -3.29 2.48 -10.35
N ALA A 712 -3.86 2.39 -9.15
CA ALA A 712 -3.09 2.27 -7.92
C ALA A 712 -2.23 0.98 -7.83
N ARG A 713 -2.39 0.03 -8.74
CA ARG A 713 -1.50 -1.15 -8.84
C ARG A 713 -0.13 -0.80 -9.40
N VAL A 714 -0.04 0.23 -10.23
CA VAL A 714 1.21 0.66 -10.87
C VAL A 714 1.89 1.84 -10.18
N ASN A 715 1.27 2.49 -9.20
CA ASN A 715 1.84 3.64 -8.50
C ASN A 715 2.71 3.30 -7.27
N ARG A 716 3.13 2.05 -7.12
CA ARG A 716 3.96 1.59 -6.00
C ARG A 716 5.43 1.94 -6.21
N VAL A 717 6.09 2.38 -5.14
CA VAL A 717 7.55 2.52 -5.11
C VAL A 717 8.20 1.15 -5.18
N PHE A 718 9.17 0.99 -6.05
CA PHE A 718 9.93 -0.25 -6.18
C PHE A 718 11.27 0.02 -6.87
N LYS A 719 12.40 -0.18 -6.20
CA LYS A 719 13.76 0.08 -6.73
C LYS A 719 13.82 1.43 -7.46
N ASP A 720 14.34 1.42 -8.69
CA ASP A 720 14.53 2.62 -9.53
C ASP A 720 13.26 3.02 -10.32
N LYS A 721 12.09 2.47 -9.96
CA LYS A 721 10.83 2.76 -10.65
C LYS A 721 10.42 4.21 -10.44
N GLN A 722 10.49 5.02 -11.50
CA GLN A 722 10.17 6.45 -11.47
C GLN A 722 8.67 6.72 -11.63
N GLY A 723 7.93 5.78 -12.21
CA GLY A 723 6.48 5.90 -12.37
C GLY A 723 5.84 4.64 -12.88
N GLY A 724 4.52 4.56 -12.71
CA GLY A 724 3.68 3.55 -13.30
C GLY A 724 3.11 4.04 -14.64
N LEU A 725 3.02 3.17 -15.63
CA LEU A 725 2.42 3.48 -16.92
C LEU A 725 1.06 2.80 -17.06
N VAL A 726 0.07 3.59 -17.45
CA VAL A 726 -1.26 3.12 -17.87
C VAL A 726 -1.37 3.28 -19.37
N VAL A 727 -1.48 2.16 -20.08
CA VAL A 727 -1.67 2.10 -21.55
C VAL A 727 -3.13 1.81 -21.84
N ASP A 728 -3.77 2.68 -22.58
CA ASP A 728 -5.22 2.68 -22.80
C ASP A 728 -5.57 2.32 -24.25
N TYR A 729 -6.26 1.20 -24.44
CA TYR A 729 -6.76 0.73 -25.73
C TYR A 729 -8.24 1.08 -26.01
N ILE A 730 -8.94 1.70 -25.05
CA ILE A 730 -10.40 1.88 -25.13
C ILE A 730 -10.87 3.33 -24.96
N GLY A 731 -9.98 4.26 -24.58
CA GLY A 731 -10.28 5.69 -24.50
C GLY A 731 -10.78 6.16 -23.13
N ILE A 732 -10.15 5.74 -22.03
CA ILE A 732 -10.51 6.15 -20.66
C ILE A 732 -9.86 7.46 -20.18
N GLY A 733 -9.17 8.20 -21.06
CA GLY A 733 -8.39 9.39 -20.65
C GLY A 733 -9.21 10.48 -19.97
N ASN A 734 -10.44 10.72 -20.41
CA ASN A 734 -11.33 11.72 -19.79
C ASN A 734 -11.83 11.25 -18.42
N GLU A 735 -12.19 9.99 -18.30
CA GLU A 735 -12.58 9.34 -17.06
C GLU A 735 -11.43 9.34 -16.04
N LEU A 736 -10.20 9.14 -16.53
CA LEU A 736 -9.00 9.23 -15.70
C LEU A 736 -8.80 10.64 -15.15
N LYS A 737 -8.88 11.67 -16.01
CA LYS A 737 -8.77 13.07 -15.58
C LYS A 737 -9.87 13.46 -14.58
N ALA A 738 -11.11 13.02 -14.81
CA ALA A 738 -12.22 13.28 -13.91
C ALA A 738 -12.02 12.60 -12.54
N ALA A 739 -11.64 11.32 -12.54
CA ALA A 739 -11.37 10.57 -11.33
C ALA A 739 -10.19 11.18 -10.54
N MET A 740 -9.09 11.54 -11.22
CA MET A 740 -7.95 12.19 -10.56
C MET A 740 -8.34 13.52 -9.91
N LYS A 741 -9.20 14.32 -10.54
CA LYS A 741 -9.70 15.58 -9.97
C LYS A 741 -10.55 15.34 -8.72
N GLU A 742 -11.37 14.31 -8.71
CA GLU A 742 -12.23 13.95 -7.57
C GLU A 742 -11.41 13.50 -6.36
N TYR A 743 -10.32 12.74 -6.60
CA TYR A 743 -9.52 12.11 -5.55
C TYR A 743 -8.27 12.89 -5.12
N THR A 744 -8.21 14.19 -5.40
CA THR A 744 -7.20 15.10 -4.85
C THR A 744 -7.87 16.18 -4.01
N ALA A 745 -7.47 16.34 -2.74
CA ALA A 745 -7.99 17.40 -1.86
C ALA A 745 -7.71 18.80 -2.40
N SER A 746 -6.70 18.93 -3.25
CA SER A 746 -6.36 20.14 -4.00
C SER A 746 -7.36 20.50 -5.11
N GLN A 747 -8.48 19.78 -5.25
CA GLN A 747 -9.45 19.94 -6.32
C GLN A 747 -8.82 19.92 -7.74
N GLY A 748 -7.82 19.08 -7.93
CA GLY A 748 -7.11 18.93 -9.20
C GLY A 748 -6.03 20.00 -9.46
N ARG A 749 -5.57 20.72 -8.47
CA ARG A 749 -4.43 21.65 -8.58
C ARG A 749 -3.08 20.92 -8.71
N GLY A 750 -2.99 19.66 -8.35
CA GLY A 750 -1.84 18.81 -8.63
C GLY A 750 -2.01 18.06 -9.96
N LYS A 751 -0.92 17.78 -10.67
CA LYS A 751 -0.87 16.85 -11.81
C LYS A 751 -0.29 15.51 -11.34
N PRO A 752 -1.07 14.60 -10.76
CA PRO A 752 -0.56 13.30 -10.33
C PRO A 752 -0.31 12.33 -11.50
N THR A 753 -0.84 12.65 -12.69
CA THR A 753 -0.51 11.97 -13.95
C THR A 753 0.35 12.87 -14.82
N VAL A 754 1.42 12.32 -15.37
CA VAL A 754 2.26 12.96 -16.38
C VAL A 754 2.01 12.21 -17.69
N ASP A 755 1.69 12.96 -18.77
CA ASP A 755 1.53 12.40 -20.11
C ASP A 755 2.90 11.89 -20.59
N ALA A 756 2.92 10.78 -21.35
CA ALA A 756 4.16 10.27 -21.95
C ALA A 756 4.85 11.33 -22.85
N HIS A 757 4.07 12.25 -23.45
CA HIS A 757 4.60 13.40 -24.18
C HIS A 757 5.22 14.47 -23.27
N GLU A 758 4.75 14.62 -22.03
CA GLU A 758 5.44 15.47 -21.04
C GLU A 758 6.79 14.85 -20.65
N ALA A 759 6.85 13.51 -20.51
CA ALA A 759 8.11 12.81 -20.31
C ALA A 759 9.06 12.96 -21.52
N LEU A 760 8.52 12.95 -22.75
CA LEU A 760 9.29 13.24 -23.97
C LEU A 760 9.85 14.67 -23.96
N SER A 761 9.06 15.63 -23.54
CA SER A 761 9.52 17.04 -23.44
C SER A 761 10.67 17.17 -22.45
N LEU A 762 10.58 16.50 -21.30
CA LEU A 762 11.66 16.43 -20.31
C LEU A 762 12.90 15.69 -20.88
N LEU A 763 12.71 14.60 -21.62
CA LEU A 763 13.78 13.88 -22.31
C LEU A 763 14.56 14.82 -23.21
N LEU A 764 13.87 15.55 -24.09
CA LEU A 764 14.47 16.49 -25.02
C LEU A 764 15.23 17.62 -24.31
N GLU A 765 14.65 18.17 -23.24
CA GLU A 765 15.32 19.18 -22.41
C GLU A 765 16.65 18.66 -21.83
N LYS A 766 16.65 17.46 -21.24
CA LYS A 766 17.85 16.89 -20.62
C LYS A 766 18.89 16.48 -21.68
N MET A 767 18.44 16.01 -22.85
CA MET A 767 19.34 15.76 -23.99
C MET A 767 20.02 17.04 -24.47
N ASP A 768 19.30 18.16 -24.55
CA ASP A 768 19.93 19.45 -24.94
C ASP A 768 20.95 19.94 -23.92
N VAL A 769 20.73 19.69 -22.63
CA VAL A 769 21.73 19.94 -21.58
C VAL A 769 22.97 19.08 -21.81
N LEU A 770 22.83 17.78 -22.10
CA LEU A 770 23.93 16.86 -22.35
C LEU A 770 24.68 17.20 -23.64
N ARG A 771 23.99 17.55 -24.72
CA ARG A 771 24.58 18.05 -25.97
C ARG A 771 25.36 19.32 -25.74
N THR A 772 24.84 20.23 -24.91
CA THR A 772 25.55 21.48 -24.56
C THR A 772 26.85 21.20 -23.79
N LEU A 773 26.82 20.24 -22.86
CA LEU A 773 28.03 19.82 -22.11
C LEU A 773 29.07 19.12 -23.00
N LEU A 774 28.65 18.56 -24.12
CA LEU A 774 29.58 17.98 -25.15
C LEU A 774 29.82 18.89 -26.34
N HIS A 775 29.41 20.16 -26.26
CA HIS A 775 29.64 21.11 -27.36
C HIS A 775 31.14 21.20 -27.72
N GLY A 776 31.43 21.04 -28.99
CA GLY A 776 32.81 21.02 -29.52
C GLY A 776 33.48 19.64 -29.52
N TYR A 777 32.79 18.59 -29.05
CA TYR A 777 33.24 17.20 -29.16
C TYR A 777 32.37 16.45 -30.18
N ASP A 778 33.00 15.91 -31.23
CA ASP A 778 32.30 15.07 -32.22
C ASP A 778 32.18 13.63 -31.70
N TRP A 779 30.99 13.20 -31.42
CA TRP A 779 30.66 11.83 -30.98
C TRP A 779 29.87 11.02 -32.03
N SER A 780 29.66 11.58 -33.23
CA SER A 780 28.90 10.94 -34.31
C SER A 780 29.45 9.58 -34.75
N TYR A 781 30.75 9.35 -34.51
CA TYR A 781 31.40 8.08 -34.79
C TYR A 781 31.27 7.03 -33.66
N PHE A 782 30.42 7.25 -32.68
CA PHE A 782 30.27 6.34 -31.54
C PHE A 782 29.96 4.89 -31.96
N LEU A 783 29.09 4.69 -32.92
CA LEU A 783 28.71 3.34 -33.40
C LEU A 783 29.87 2.64 -34.14
N THR A 784 30.79 3.39 -34.72
CA THR A 784 31.95 2.86 -35.46
C THR A 784 33.27 2.90 -34.66
N GLY A 785 33.43 3.88 -33.79
CA GLY A 785 34.61 4.15 -32.97
C GLY A 785 34.61 3.61 -31.55
N GLY A 786 33.45 3.14 -31.07
CA GLY A 786 33.29 2.45 -29.80
C GLY A 786 33.92 3.14 -28.60
N HIS A 787 34.82 2.44 -27.94
CA HIS A 787 35.42 2.85 -26.68
C HIS A 787 36.19 4.19 -26.72
N LYS A 788 36.77 4.55 -27.87
CA LYS A 788 37.52 5.81 -28.03
C LYS A 788 36.59 7.03 -27.98
N ALA A 789 35.40 6.95 -28.58
CA ALA A 789 34.42 8.02 -28.55
C ALA A 789 33.90 8.24 -27.11
N LEU A 790 33.66 7.17 -26.38
CA LEU A 790 33.19 7.24 -24.97
C LEU A 790 34.24 7.82 -24.03
N ALA A 791 35.50 7.36 -24.15
CA ALA A 791 36.62 7.87 -23.35
C ALA A 791 36.93 9.33 -23.65
N GLY A 792 36.85 9.74 -24.93
CA GLY A 792 37.00 11.13 -25.35
C GLY A 792 35.90 12.03 -24.79
N ALA A 793 34.63 11.61 -24.88
CA ALA A 793 33.50 12.34 -24.29
C ALA A 793 33.63 12.50 -22.77
N ALA A 794 34.00 11.44 -22.07
CA ALA A 794 34.18 11.49 -20.61
C ALA A 794 35.35 12.46 -20.23
N ASN A 795 36.45 12.44 -20.99
CA ASN A 795 37.56 13.39 -20.77
C ASN A 795 37.18 14.84 -21.09
N HIS A 796 36.34 15.06 -22.11
CA HIS A 796 35.82 16.38 -22.45
C HIS A 796 34.98 16.93 -21.30
N VAL A 797 34.04 16.13 -20.76
CA VAL A 797 33.20 16.51 -19.62
C VAL A 797 34.04 16.80 -18.36
N LEU A 798 35.07 15.99 -18.07
CA LEU A 798 35.99 16.23 -16.95
C LEU A 798 36.84 17.50 -17.13
N GLY A 799 37.04 17.97 -18.38
CA GLY A 799 37.74 19.21 -18.69
C GLY A 799 36.90 20.48 -18.44
N ILE A 800 35.60 20.35 -18.28
CA ILE A 800 34.70 21.49 -18.03
C ILE A 800 34.87 21.96 -16.59
N ARG A 801 35.51 23.10 -16.41
CA ARG A 801 35.65 23.76 -15.11
C ARG A 801 34.55 24.77 -14.91
N ALA A 802 34.06 24.89 -13.67
CA ALA A 802 33.08 25.91 -13.31
C ALA A 802 33.65 27.32 -13.69
N ALA A 803 32.85 28.07 -14.44
CA ALA A 803 33.25 29.42 -14.91
C ALA A 803 33.35 30.45 -13.79
N ASN A 804 32.74 30.22 -12.65
CA ASN A 804 32.76 31.06 -11.45
C ASN A 804 33.05 30.21 -10.21
N LYS A 805 33.92 30.74 -9.32
CA LYS A 805 34.25 30.13 -8.02
C LYS A 805 33.05 29.87 -7.10
N ASP A 806 31.91 30.50 -7.38
CA ASP A 806 30.66 30.39 -6.62
C ASP A 806 29.63 29.41 -7.23
N SER A 807 29.84 28.85 -8.43
CA SER A 807 29.03 27.80 -9.03
C SER A 807 29.64 26.44 -8.69
N GLN A 808 29.12 25.82 -7.67
CA GLN A 808 29.61 24.57 -7.06
C GLN A 808 29.41 23.29 -7.90
N GLN A 809 28.94 23.33 -9.15
CA GLN A 809 28.75 22.13 -9.98
C GLN A 809 29.83 22.04 -11.06
N ASP A 810 30.69 21.02 -10.97
CA ASP A 810 31.61 20.65 -12.03
C ASP A 810 30.87 19.98 -13.21
N GLY A 811 31.53 19.93 -14.37
CA GLY A 811 30.96 19.33 -15.58
C GLY A 811 30.54 17.86 -15.38
N LYS A 812 31.29 17.11 -14.54
CA LYS A 812 31.02 15.71 -14.23
C LYS A 812 29.68 15.52 -13.53
N ARG A 813 29.42 16.29 -12.47
CA ARG A 813 28.16 16.18 -11.70
C ARG A 813 26.97 16.62 -12.54
N ARG A 814 27.07 17.75 -13.22
CA ARG A 814 26.03 18.24 -14.15
C ARG A 814 25.70 17.22 -15.24
N PHE A 815 26.70 16.56 -15.79
CA PHE A 815 26.49 15.51 -16.79
C PHE A 815 25.80 14.27 -16.18
N ALA A 816 26.27 13.81 -15.03
CA ALA A 816 25.71 12.64 -14.35
C ALA A 816 24.23 12.85 -13.98
N ASP A 817 23.91 14.01 -13.38
CA ASP A 817 22.53 14.36 -12.99
C ASP A 817 21.59 14.48 -14.21
N ALA A 818 22.06 15.15 -15.27
CA ALA A 818 21.30 15.28 -16.52
C ALA A 818 21.11 13.91 -17.20
N ALA A 819 22.13 13.03 -17.20
CA ALA A 819 22.03 11.69 -17.78
C ALA A 819 21.12 10.74 -16.99
N VAL A 820 21.05 10.91 -15.66
CA VAL A 820 20.08 10.19 -14.82
C VAL A 820 18.67 10.63 -15.19
N ALA A 821 18.39 11.95 -15.15
CA ALA A 821 17.07 12.49 -15.46
C ALA A 821 16.61 12.16 -16.91
N MET A 822 17.54 12.20 -17.87
CA MET A 822 17.32 11.77 -19.26
C MET A 822 16.93 10.28 -19.33
N GLY A 823 17.66 9.40 -18.66
CA GLY A 823 17.37 7.96 -18.66
C GLY A 823 16.01 7.65 -18.03
N GLN A 824 15.65 8.36 -16.97
CA GLN A 824 14.35 8.28 -16.32
C GLN A 824 13.21 8.70 -17.26
N ALA A 825 13.36 9.87 -17.90
CA ALA A 825 12.39 10.36 -18.88
C ALA A 825 12.26 9.40 -20.08
N PHE A 826 13.38 8.91 -20.59
CA PHE A 826 13.38 7.94 -21.70
C PHE A 826 12.63 6.65 -21.34
N SER A 827 12.81 6.09 -20.13
CA SER A 827 12.13 4.88 -19.70
C SER A 827 10.59 5.01 -19.70
N LEU A 828 10.07 6.22 -19.62
CA LEU A 828 8.65 6.53 -19.58
C LEU A 828 8.06 6.80 -20.97
N CYS A 829 8.86 7.29 -21.91
CA CYS A 829 8.40 7.64 -23.26
C CYS A 829 9.08 6.82 -24.37
N CYS A 830 9.90 5.80 -24.05
CA CYS A 830 10.68 5.01 -25.03
C CYS A 830 9.85 4.31 -26.12
N THR A 831 8.54 4.22 -25.93
CA THR A 831 7.59 3.63 -26.88
C THR A 831 7.12 4.63 -27.92
N LEU A 832 7.26 5.93 -27.70
CA LEU A 832 6.97 6.98 -28.68
C LEU A 832 8.00 6.98 -29.79
N ASP A 833 7.56 7.22 -31.03
CA ASP A 833 8.46 7.15 -32.21
C ASP A 833 9.55 8.20 -32.16
N GLU A 834 9.26 9.40 -31.65
CA GLU A 834 10.21 10.47 -31.42
C GLU A 834 11.31 10.06 -30.42
N ALA A 835 10.94 9.38 -29.34
CA ALA A 835 11.90 8.87 -28.37
C ALA A 835 12.71 7.71 -28.94
N LYS A 836 12.11 6.83 -29.75
CA LYS A 836 12.82 5.73 -30.44
C LYS A 836 13.92 6.25 -31.35
N ALA A 837 13.70 7.37 -32.04
CA ALA A 837 14.72 7.99 -32.89
C ALA A 837 15.95 8.47 -32.10
N LEU A 838 15.81 8.70 -30.78
CA LEU A 838 16.89 9.21 -29.90
C LEU A 838 17.64 8.10 -29.15
N ARG A 839 17.31 6.82 -29.33
CA ARG A 839 17.85 5.69 -28.58
C ARG A 839 19.36 5.60 -28.57
N GLU A 840 19.98 5.74 -29.73
CA GLU A 840 21.42 5.63 -29.87
C GLU A 840 22.14 6.75 -29.08
N GLU A 841 21.58 7.94 -29.12
CA GLU A 841 22.09 9.09 -28.41
C GLU A 841 21.92 8.94 -26.90
N VAL A 842 20.75 8.45 -26.46
CA VAL A 842 20.48 8.12 -25.05
C VAL A 842 21.46 7.06 -24.54
N ALA A 843 21.70 6.01 -25.31
CA ALA A 843 22.65 4.95 -24.96
C ALA A 843 24.09 5.50 -24.85
N PHE A 844 24.47 6.38 -25.75
CA PHE A 844 25.76 7.04 -25.70
C PHE A 844 25.94 7.86 -24.41
N PHE A 845 24.99 8.72 -24.05
CA PHE A 845 25.07 9.53 -22.83
C PHE A 845 25.06 8.66 -21.56
N GLN A 846 24.29 7.59 -21.53
CA GLN A 846 24.30 6.63 -20.42
C GLN A 846 25.66 5.93 -20.29
N ALA A 847 26.28 5.52 -21.40
CA ALA A 847 27.61 4.90 -21.40
C ALA A 847 28.68 5.86 -20.89
N VAL A 848 28.63 7.13 -21.30
CA VAL A 848 29.55 8.20 -20.81
C VAL A 848 29.36 8.40 -19.30
N LYS A 849 28.10 8.46 -18.81
CA LYS A 849 27.83 8.55 -17.38
C LYS A 849 28.45 7.38 -16.60
N VAL A 850 28.31 6.14 -17.09
CA VAL A 850 28.90 4.96 -16.44
C VAL A 850 30.42 5.08 -16.32
N ILE A 851 31.11 5.63 -17.33
CA ILE A 851 32.56 5.85 -17.28
C ILE A 851 32.92 6.92 -16.26
N LEU A 852 32.15 8.01 -16.20
CA LEU A 852 32.38 9.12 -15.25
C LEU A 852 32.18 8.67 -13.80
N THR A 853 31.18 7.84 -13.52
CA THR A 853 30.84 7.35 -12.15
C THR A 853 31.73 6.19 -11.71
N LYS A 854 32.25 5.35 -12.63
CA LYS A 854 33.16 4.23 -12.28
C LYS A 854 34.51 4.67 -11.72
N ARG A 855 34.91 5.91 -11.92
CA ARG A 855 36.19 6.43 -11.34
C ARG A 855 36.09 6.68 -9.82
N ASP A 856 34.90 6.75 -9.25
CA ASP A 856 34.70 6.99 -7.81
C ASP A 856 34.67 5.68 -7.00
N VAL A 857 34.50 4.52 -7.67
CA VAL A 857 34.54 3.20 -7.03
C VAL A 857 35.94 2.62 -7.21
N THR A 858 36.89 3.12 -6.44
CA THR A 858 38.24 2.52 -6.34
C THR A 858 38.16 1.25 -5.48
N ALA A 859 38.48 0.14 -6.08
CA ALA A 859 39.16 -1.03 -5.58
C ALA A 859 38.58 -2.40 -5.88
N GLN A 860 38.00 -2.62 -7.05
CA GLN A 860 38.00 -3.97 -7.60
C GLN A 860 38.29 -3.91 -9.09
N LYS A 861 39.49 -4.38 -9.45
CA LYS A 861 39.98 -4.49 -10.83
C LYS A 861 39.08 -5.43 -11.62
N ARG A 862 38.15 -4.87 -12.40
CA ARG A 862 37.50 -5.60 -13.50
C ARG A 862 38.38 -5.48 -14.72
N THR A 863 38.55 -6.57 -15.46
CA THR A 863 39.35 -6.59 -16.71
C THR A 863 38.67 -5.73 -17.79
N ASP A 864 39.49 -5.23 -18.74
CA ASP A 864 38.97 -4.40 -19.84
C ASP A 864 37.90 -5.14 -20.70
N GLU A 865 37.97 -6.47 -20.77
CA GLU A 865 36.99 -7.31 -21.47
C GLU A 865 35.61 -7.30 -20.76
N GLN A 866 35.56 -7.23 -19.42
CA GLN A 866 34.34 -7.11 -18.68
C GLN A 866 33.70 -5.71 -18.77
N ARG A 867 34.52 -4.67 -19.01
CA ARG A 867 34.02 -3.31 -19.28
C ARG A 867 33.42 -3.22 -20.68
N ASP A 868 34.10 -3.80 -21.67
CA ASP A 868 33.62 -3.87 -23.05
C ASP A 868 32.34 -4.70 -23.17
N ALA A 869 32.19 -5.79 -22.43
CA ALA A 869 30.96 -6.59 -22.39
C ALA A 869 29.78 -5.80 -21.79
N ALA A 870 30.00 -5.06 -20.70
CA ALA A 870 28.96 -4.21 -20.08
C ALA A 870 28.55 -3.06 -21.00
N ILE A 871 29.50 -2.43 -21.72
CA ILE A 871 29.23 -1.36 -22.67
C ILE A 871 28.48 -1.93 -23.90
N ARG A 872 28.88 -3.08 -24.43
CA ARG A 872 28.17 -3.75 -25.54
C ARG A 872 26.74 -4.16 -25.13
N GLN A 873 26.52 -4.57 -23.88
CA GLN A 873 25.21 -4.89 -23.38
C GLN A 873 24.31 -3.65 -23.30
N ILE A 874 24.83 -2.50 -22.86
CA ILE A 874 24.11 -1.22 -22.86
C ILE A 874 23.77 -0.76 -24.28
N ILE A 875 24.73 -0.90 -25.21
CA ILE A 875 24.53 -0.56 -26.62
C ILE A 875 23.53 -1.49 -27.30
N SER A 876 23.63 -2.81 -27.06
CA SER A 876 22.69 -3.80 -27.63
C SER A 876 21.25 -3.65 -27.11
N GLN A 877 21.07 -3.12 -25.89
CA GLN A 877 19.76 -2.77 -25.33
C GLN A 877 19.14 -1.52 -25.97
N ALA A 878 19.97 -0.65 -26.56
CA ALA A 878 19.53 0.59 -27.20
C ALA A 878 19.30 0.43 -28.72
N VAL A 879 19.87 -0.59 -29.37
CA VAL A 879 19.81 -0.80 -30.82
C VAL A 879 18.89 -1.99 -31.12
N VAL A 880 17.63 -1.75 -31.40
CA VAL A 880 16.72 -2.72 -32.06
C VAL A 880 15.88 -2.00 -33.10
N SER A 881 15.98 -2.52 -34.32
CA SER A 881 15.49 -1.93 -35.55
C SER A 881 14.00 -2.12 -35.82
N GLU A 882 13.44 -1.07 -36.38
CA GLU A 882 12.42 -0.87 -37.41
C GLU A 882 11.18 -1.78 -37.52
N ARG A 883 10.09 -1.19 -37.36
CA ARG A 883 8.81 -0.95 -38.08
C ARG A 883 7.65 -0.96 -37.11
N VAL A 884 7.15 0.20 -36.84
CA VAL A 884 5.82 0.37 -36.26
C VAL A 884 5.09 1.40 -37.08
N VAL A 885 3.86 1.05 -37.48
CA VAL A 885 2.92 1.95 -38.11
C VAL A 885 2.30 2.78 -37.01
N ASP A 886 2.49 4.08 -37.12
CA ASP A 886 1.92 5.10 -36.28
C ASP A 886 0.39 5.06 -36.35
N ILE A 887 -0.27 4.95 -35.22
CA ILE A 887 -1.69 5.21 -35.09
C ILE A 887 -1.85 6.34 -34.08
N PHE A 888 -1.56 7.57 -34.58
CA PHE A 888 -1.72 8.90 -33.94
C PHE A 888 -0.91 9.20 -32.81
#